data_0dbe67bf243a7b99df65a5681dba293c
#
_entry.id   0dbe67bf243a7b99df65a5681dba293c
#
_cell.length_a   1.000
_cell.length_b   1.000
_cell.length_c   1.000
_cell.angle_alpha   90.00
_cell.angle_beta   90.00
_cell.angle_gamma   90.00
#
_symmetry.space_group_name_H-M   'P 1'
#
loop_
_entity.id
_entity.type
_entity.pdbx_description
1 polymer ?
#
loop_
_entity_poly.entity_id
_entity_poly.type
_entity_poly.pdbx_seq_one_letter_code
_entity_poly.pdbx_strand_id
1 'polypeptide(L)'
;MNSSKGQRPIIAALLATTMIAGLSAVPAMAQNAAPAAPAAAPIAASTANTPEGTIRSITVTGTQRLEQDTVMSYTKLRVGQAFSQESLDQALRDLYETELFADVQIRNDGGALTVEVKENPVINRIVLEGNKRLKDDKIRPEIKLAPRQIYTRSKVRADVARIVELYRRQGRFAATIEPKMVQLDQNRVDIVFEISEGPKSKVRQINNIGNEKFKDGELRGQMVTKQSRWFRIFSSGTSYDPDRLAYDQQKLRQFYLTEGYADFRVISAVAELTPDKQDFIITYVVEEGDRYKFGDVKVESDIRDLSGDALTRRLPMKKGDWYNAKQVEDTVDTLSETAGLFGYAFAQVEPDFNRSKDDLTMGINFRIANAPRVYVERVDINGNTLTQDKVVRREFRLAEGDAFNSFLVKRSKDRINSLGFFQEKLDIEQKPGSAPDRIVLETNVQEKSTGELSLSAGYSSLERFIISASITQRNFRGKGQELRTSVNYSAYSKSVEVGFTEPYFMDKNIALGGDIYRRDLNSFRYLSNNDRDTTYEQTTTGFQLRAGVPITEYVSLALRYTLNFDDVTLDKDTYYTDGVCDPLLAGRYLCDAIGKRTTSSIGYSLIYDTRDNRIRPTRGQTVTLSQDFAGLGGDVRYIRTRANAAKYWGLGGGFIFSLTGEGGYIHSLQGTRYDATGAEVDPIRLTDRFFLGEPQMRGFDIRGVGPRVKRYYLVSQTNDDGSTSYVRQTGNNNVSDDALGGRVYYMARAEMEIPLGSGAREMGLRPSIFADVGAVAGLKNPGTINFAGYCSDSTGSLSTVRATGTAASPVCPVGYDTKSGMFEEDYLGDTLKPRLSVGFGVNWNSPFGPFRIDIAKALLKEPGDDNKLITFNVGTQF
;
A
#
# COMPACT_ATOMS: atom_id res chain seq x y z
N MET A 1 -49.53 1.03 10.09
CA MET A 1 -50.62 0.37 9.33
C MET A 1 -50.02 -0.29 8.13
N ASN A 2 -50.12 -1.61 8.08
CA ASN A 2 -49.97 -2.53 6.91
C ASN A 2 -48.75 -2.36 5.97
N SER A 3 -47.79 -3.22 6.07
CA SER A 3 -47.64 -4.65 5.66
C SER A 3 -47.89 -4.88 4.14
N SER A 4 -46.81 -5.17 3.42
CA SER A 4 -46.84 -6.28 2.47
C SER A 4 -45.45 -6.77 2.14
N LYS A 5 -45.29 -8.06 2.32
CA LYS A 5 -44.17 -8.91 1.94
C LYS A 5 -44.06 -8.97 0.41
N GLY A 6 -42.82 -8.93 -0.10
CA GLY A 6 -42.51 -9.25 -1.48
C GLY A 6 -41.16 -10.00 -1.56
N GLN A 7 -41.28 -11.20 -2.04
CA GLN A 7 -40.30 -12.27 -2.14
C GLN A 7 -39.07 -11.91 -2.95
N ARG A 8 -37.95 -12.48 -2.51
CA ARG A 8 -36.71 -12.60 -3.31
C ARG A 8 -36.90 -13.60 -4.46
N PRO A 9 -36.26 -13.43 -5.59
CA PRO A 9 -35.75 -14.54 -6.35
C PRO A 9 -34.22 -14.59 -6.30
N ILE A 10 -33.73 -15.74 -5.94
CA ILE A 10 -32.38 -16.26 -6.13
C ILE A 10 -32.20 -16.50 -7.63
N ILE A 11 -31.31 -15.82 -8.27
CA ILE A 11 -30.84 -16.17 -9.61
C ILE A 11 -29.49 -16.84 -9.48
N ALA A 12 -29.52 -18.16 -9.61
CA ALA A 12 -28.35 -18.97 -9.85
C ALA A 12 -27.91 -18.76 -11.30
N ALA A 13 -26.71 -18.26 -11.50
CA ALA A 13 -26.09 -18.23 -12.82
C ALA A 13 -25.57 -19.64 -13.16
N LEU A 14 -26.28 -20.33 -14.04
CA LEU A 14 -25.81 -21.51 -14.74
C LEU A 14 -24.88 -21.06 -15.88
N LEU A 15 -23.61 -21.39 -15.78
CA LEU A 15 -22.70 -21.44 -16.92
C LEU A 15 -22.96 -22.71 -17.72
N ALA A 16 -23.65 -22.55 -18.85
CA ALA A 16 -23.80 -23.60 -19.84
C ALA A 16 -22.56 -23.65 -20.75
N THR A 17 -21.72 -24.65 -20.55
CA THR A 17 -20.73 -25.06 -21.54
C THR A 17 -21.39 -25.98 -22.53
N THR A 18 -21.59 -25.50 -23.74
CA THR A 18 -21.97 -26.32 -24.91
C THR A 18 -20.76 -27.10 -25.39
N MET A 19 -20.76 -28.42 -25.11
CA MET A 19 -19.95 -29.38 -25.87
C MET A 19 -20.68 -29.80 -27.11
N ILE A 20 -20.12 -29.50 -28.24
CA ILE A 20 -20.51 -30.09 -29.53
C ILE A 20 -19.85 -31.47 -29.61
N ALA A 21 -20.67 -32.53 -29.61
CA ALA A 21 -20.26 -33.89 -29.89
C ALA A 21 -20.18 -34.10 -31.39
N GLY A 22 -18.97 -34.21 -31.92
CA GLY A 22 -18.73 -34.74 -33.25
C GLY A 22 -18.59 -36.24 -33.20
N LEU A 23 -19.51 -36.98 -33.79
CA LEU A 23 -19.37 -38.39 -34.06
C LEU A 23 -18.28 -38.63 -35.14
N SER A 24 -17.29 -39.40 -34.82
CA SER A 24 -16.48 -40.06 -35.81
C SER A 24 -16.29 -41.54 -35.41
N ALA A 25 -16.67 -42.39 -36.32
CA ALA A 25 -16.61 -43.84 -36.24
C ALA A 25 -15.18 -44.34 -36.13
N VAL A 26 -14.96 -45.30 -35.25
CA VAL A 26 -13.70 -46.06 -35.12
C VAL A 26 -13.92 -47.42 -35.69
N PRO A 27 -13.06 -47.92 -36.58
CA PRO A 27 -13.07 -49.33 -36.99
C PRO A 27 -12.42 -50.17 -35.89
N ALA A 28 -13.05 -51.31 -35.64
CA ALA A 28 -12.58 -52.37 -34.78
C ALA A 28 -11.30 -52.99 -35.34
N MET A 29 -10.30 -53.18 -34.48
CA MET A 29 -9.19 -54.12 -34.70
C MET A 29 -9.11 -55.07 -33.53
N ALA A 30 -8.97 -56.35 -33.93
CA ALA A 30 -9.08 -57.54 -33.13
C ALA A 30 -7.86 -57.84 -32.24
N GLN A 31 -8.20 -58.41 -31.09
CA GLN A 31 -7.59 -59.63 -30.50
C GLN A 31 -6.09 -59.64 -30.17
N ASN A 32 -5.83 -59.86 -28.89
CA ASN A 32 -4.99 -61.00 -28.49
C ASN A 32 -5.55 -61.63 -27.19
N ALA A 33 -5.81 -62.93 -27.30
CA ALA A 33 -6.38 -63.78 -26.29
C ALA A 33 -5.30 -64.23 -25.27
N ALA A 34 -5.64 -64.18 -23.96
CA ALA A 34 -4.94 -64.95 -22.93
C ALA A 34 -5.86 -66.05 -22.45
N PRO A 35 -5.30 -67.21 -22.00
CA PRO A 35 -5.98 -68.52 -22.01
C PRO A 35 -7.05 -68.62 -20.89
N ALA A 36 -8.09 -69.36 -21.20
CA ALA A 36 -9.20 -69.75 -20.40
C ALA A 36 -8.80 -70.55 -19.16
N ALA A 37 -9.26 -70.10 -17.99
CA ALA A 37 -9.39 -70.94 -16.77
C ALA A 37 -10.71 -71.72 -16.85
N PRO A 38 -10.79 -72.96 -16.29
CA PRO A 38 -11.86 -73.88 -16.53
C PRO A 38 -13.18 -73.42 -15.94
N ALA A 39 -14.24 -73.68 -16.68
CA ALA A 39 -15.62 -73.46 -16.35
C ALA A 39 -15.99 -74.08 -15.00
N ALA A 40 -16.32 -73.27 -14.06
CA ALA A 40 -17.06 -73.67 -12.89
C ALA A 40 -18.51 -73.97 -13.28
N ALA A 41 -18.98 -75.13 -12.90
CA ALA A 41 -20.33 -75.63 -13.13
C ALA A 41 -21.39 -74.60 -12.57
N PRO A 42 -22.56 -74.58 -13.20
CA PRO A 42 -23.61 -73.70 -12.75
C PRO A 42 -24.06 -74.08 -11.33
N ILE A 43 -23.80 -73.20 -10.39
CA ILE A 43 -24.43 -73.28 -9.07
C ILE A 43 -25.91 -73.04 -9.30
N ALA A 44 -26.73 -74.01 -9.05
CA ALA A 44 -28.15 -73.96 -9.13
C ALA A 44 -28.66 -72.77 -8.31
N ALA A 45 -29.31 -71.85 -8.97
CA ALA A 45 -30.13 -70.87 -8.34
C ALA A 45 -31.31 -71.59 -7.67
N SER A 46 -31.70 -71.02 -6.58
CA SER A 46 -32.95 -71.25 -5.85
C SER A 46 -32.82 -72.21 -4.73
N THR A 47 -32.38 -71.74 -3.59
CA THR A 47 -33.08 -72.06 -2.41
C THR A 47 -34.39 -71.28 -2.38
N ALA A 48 -35.47 -71.85 -2.78
CA ALA A 48 -36.81 -71.39 -2.50
C ALA A 48 -36.86 -71.14 -1.02
N ASN A 49 -37.29 -69.94 -0.63
CA ASN A 49 -37.63 -69.56 0.76
C ASN A 49 -38.63 -70.54 1.30
N THR A 50 -38.17 -71.59 1.90
CA THR A 50 -39.04 -72.46 2.74
C THR A 50 -39.35 -71.66 4.01
N PRO A 51 -40.57 -71.37 4.32
CA PRO A 51 -40.93 -70.67 5.55
C PRO A 51 -40.49 -71.62 6.72
N GLU A 52 -39.57 -71.09 7.57
CA GLU A 52 -39.05 -71.80 8.75
C GLU A 52 -40.11 -71.95 9.88
N GLY A 53 -41.24 -71.34 9.69
CA GLY A 53 -42.38 -71.38 10.66
C GLY A 53 -43.28 -70.18 10.52
N THR A 54 -44.34 -70.16 11.40
CA THR A 54 -45.23 -69.01 11.53
C THR A 54 -44.89 -68.22 12.77
N ILE A 55 -44.92 -66.92 12.71
CA ILE A 55 -44.67 -66.03 13.85
C ILE A 55 -45.83 -66.15 14.83
N ARG A 56 -45.56 -66.65 16.02
CA ARG A 56 -46.57 -66.84 17.08
C ARG A 56 -46.74 -65.64 17.96
N SER A 57 -45.64 -64.96 18.28
CA SER A 57 -45.63 -63.74 19.06
C SER A 57 -44.39 -62.89 18.68
N ILE A 58 -44.51 -61.60 18.83
CA ILE A 58 -43.36 -60.68 18.70
C ILE A 58 -43.26 -59.84 19.94
N THR A 59 -42.13 -59.88 20.63
CA THR A 59 -41.90 -59.10 21.85
C THR A 59 -40.71 -58.17 21.57
N VAL A 60 -40.90 -56.89 21.84
CA VAL A 60 -39.82 -55.91 21.70
C VAL A 60 -39.33 -55.58 23.11
N THR A 61 -37.99 -55.65 23.28
CA THR A 61 -37.33 -55.32 24.56
C THR A 61 -36.20 -54.31 24.34
N GLY A 62 -35.86 -53.57 25.40
CA GLY A 62 -34.76 -52.64 25.38
C GLY A 62 -35.16 -51.24 24.94
N THR A 63 -36.42 -50.96 24.64
CA THR A 63 -36.93 -49.63 24.34
C THR A 63 -36.92 -48.72 25.57
N GLN A 64 -36.52 -47.47 25.43
CA GLN A 64 -36.52 -46.47 26.52
C GLN A 64 -37.43 -45.28 26.19
N ARG A 65 -37.43 -44.84 24.99
CA ARG A 65 -38.13 -43.67 24.50
C ARG A 65 -39.22 -44.03 23.49
N LEU A 66 -38.92 -45.03 22.67
CA LEU A 66 -39.84 -45.48 21.63
C LEU A 66 -40.83 -46.52 22.20
N GLU A 67 -42.08 -46.41 21.79
CA GLU A 67 -43.06 -47.44 22.08
C GLU A 67 -42.80 -48.71 21.27
N GLN A 68 -43.13 -49.87 21.85
CA GLN A 68 -42.94 -51.16 21.20
C GLN A 68 -43.63 -51.21 19.81
N ASP A 69 -44.82 -50.68 19.70
CA ASP A 69 -45.58 -50.64 18.47
C ASP A 69 -44.92 -49.78 17.40
N THR A 70 -44.22 -48.71 17.82
CA THR A 70 -43.44 -47.85 16.90
C THR A 70 -42.27 -48.65 16.33
N VAL A 71 -41.55 -49.44 17.15
CA VAL A 71 -40.44 -50.27 16.63
C VAL A 71 -40.99 -51.34 15.68
N MET A 72 -42.13 -51.91 15.96
CA MET A 72 -42.78 -52.86 15.09
C MET A 72 -43.24 -52.27 13.76
N SER A 73 -43.60 -50.99 13.73
CA SER A 73 -44.04 -50.33 12.51
C SER A 73 -42.93 -50.24 11.46
N TYR A 74 -41.66 -50.22 11.88
CA TYR A 74 -40.49 -50.19 11.00
C TYR A 74 -40.14 -51.59 10.45
N THR A 75 -40.67 -52.62 11.04
CA THR A 75 -40.51 -54.01 10.53
C THR A 75 -41.73 -54.40 9.71
N LYS A 76 -41.55 -55.28 8.76
CA LYS A 76 -42.65 -55.84 7.98
C LYS A 76 -43.20 -57.13 8.60
N LEU A 77 -42.70 -57.52 9.76
CA LEU A 77 -43.09 -58.75 10.47
C LEU A 77 -44.42 -58.57 11.18
N ARG A 78 -45.30 -59.56 11.01
CA ARG A 78 -46.61 -59.58 11.70
C ARG A 78 -46.90 -60.98 12.29
N VAL A 79 -47.59 -61.01 13.46
CA VAL A 79 -48.04 -62.24 14.06
C VAL A 79 -48.97 -62.99 13.10
N GLY A 80 -48.76 -64.28 12.93
CA GLY A 80 -49.47 -65.13 11.99
C GLY A 80 -48.86 -65.21 10.59
N GLN A 81 -47.82 -64.41 10.27
CA GLN A 81 -47.14 -64.49 9.02
C GLN A 81 -46.06 -65.55 9.03
N ALA A 82 -45.86 -66.24 7.86
CA ALA A 82 -44.73 -67.09 7.69
C ALA A 82 -43.43 -66.26 7.57
N PHE A 83 -42.35 -66.67 8.23
CA PHE A 83 -41.04 -66.00 8.16
C PHE A 83 -39.97 -66.96 7.67
N SER A 84 -38.95 -66.33 7.05
CA SER A 84 -37.71 -66.98 6.66
C SER A 84 -36.55 -66.21 7.27
N GLN A 85 -35.36 -66.78 7.35
CA GLN A 85 -34.15 -66.06 7.79
C GLN A 85 -33.92 -64.77 7.02
N GLU A 86 -34.22 -64.80 5.70
CA GLU A 86 -34.10 -63.60 4.86
C GLU A 86 -35.07 -62.48 5.29
N SER A 87 -36.31 -62.81 5.71
CA SER A 87 -37.27 -61.86 6.20
C SER A 87 -36.86 -61.25 7.55
N LEU A 88 -36.22 -62.03 8.42
CA LEU A 88 -35.64 -61.54 9.69
C LEU A 88 -34.45 -60.64 9.44
N ASP A 89 -33.56 -61.02 8.49
CA ASP A 89 -32.42 -60.18 8.09
C ASP A 89 -32.86 -58.88 7.41
N GLN A 90 -33.97 -58.92 6.65
CA GLN A 90 -34.53 -57.70 6.08
C GLN A 90 -35.13 -56.81 7.14
N ALA A 91 -35.86 -57.34 8.09
CA ALA A 91 -36.39 -56.59 9.25
C ALA A 91 -35.26 -55.98 10.09
N LEU A 92 -34.18 -56.69 10.27
CA LEU A 92 -32.97 -56.14 10.91
C LEU A 92 -32.37 -54.97 10.14
N ARG A 93 -32.25 -55.07 8.81
CA ARG A 93 -31.79 -53.96 7.94
C ARG A 93 -32.77 -52.80 7.99
N ASP A 94 -34.06 -53.04 7.86
CA ASP A 94 -35.10 -52.01 7.93
C ASP A 94 -34.99 -51.21 9.26
N LEU A 95 -34.72 -51.85 10.39
CA LEU A 95 -34.53 -51.24 11.70
C LEU A 95 -33.22 -50.41 11.75
N TYR A 96 -32.11 -50.91 11.23
CA TYR A 96 -30.83 -50.18 11.17
C TYR A 96 -30.91 -48.98 10.22
N GLU A 97 -31.63 -49.06 9.09
CA GLU A 97 -31.83 -47.97 8.15
C GLU A 97 -32.57 -46.78 8.76
N THR A 98 -33.39 -47.00 9.82
CA THR A 98 -34.03 -45.90 10.56
C THR A 98 -33.04 -45.01 11.31
N GLU A 99 -31.80 -45.49 11.52
CA GLU A 99 -30.78 -44.84 12.37
C GLU A 99 -31.22 -44.60 13.85
N LEU A 100 -32.34 -45.16 14.26
CA LEU A 100 -32.88 -44.98 15.61
C LEU A 100 -32.16 -45.86 16.65
N PHE A 101 -31.54 -46.94 16.19
CA PHE A 101 -30.98 -47.96 17.04
C PHE A 101 -29.46 -48.06 16.92
N ALA A 102 -28.80 -48.22 18.05
CA ALA A 102 -27.37 -48.49 18.17
C ALA A 102 -27.03 -49.96 17.95
N ASP A 103 -27.96 -50.84 18.39
CA ASP A 103 -27.88 -52.29 18.23
C ASP A 103 -29.28 -52.87 18.14
N VAL A 104 -29.42 -53.89 17.34
CA VAL A 104 -30.67 -54.63 17.14
C VAL A 104 -30.34 -56.14 17.03
N GLN A 105 -30.98 -56.94 17.82
CA GLN A 105 -30.88 -58.42 17.75
C GLN A 105 -32.27 -58.99 17.64
N ILE A 106 -32.47 -59.93 16.71
CA ILE A 106 -33.71 -60.66 16.56
C ILE A 106 -33.43 -62.09 16.92
N ARG A 107 -34.04 -62.60 18.00
CA ARG A 107 -33.94 -63.97 18.44
C ARG A 107 -35.27 -64.68 18.13
N ASN A 108 -35.16 -65.91 17.64
CA ASN A 108 -36.29 -66.73 17.29
C ASN A 108 -36.29 -68.02 18.17
N ASP A 109 -37.29 -68.11 19.02
CA ASP A 109 -37.52 -69.32 19.85
C ASP A 109 -38.79 -70.01 19.38
N GLY A 110 -38.67 -70.88 18.38
CA GLY A 110 -39.75 -71.68 17.82
C GLY A 110 -40.97 -70.85 17.34
N GLY A 111 -40.75 -69.71 16.74
CA GLY A 111 -41.77 -68.81 16.21
C GLY A 111 -42.17 -67.69 17.22
N ALA A 112 -41.66 -67.67 18.44
CA ALA A 112 -41.69 -66.45 19.27
C ALA A 112 -40.48 -65.63 19.01
N LEU A 113 -40.70 -64.46 18.34
CA LEU A 113 -39.62 -63.52 17.98
C LEU A 113 -39.39 -62.48 19.10
N THR A 114 -38.18 -62.45 19.62
CA THR A 114 -37.77 -61.38 20.55
C THR A 114 -36.85 -60.39 19.79
N VAL A 115 -37.33 -59.17 19.63
CA VAL A 115 -36.54 -58.05 19.04
C VAL A 115 -35.95 -57.25 20.17
N GLU A 116 -34.67 -57.42 20.42
CA GLU A 116 -33.93 -56.66 21.42
C GLU A 116 -33.28 -55.45 20.72
N VAL A 117 -33.68 -54.25 21.14
CA VAL A 117 -33.17 -52.99 20.55
C VAL A 117 -32.44 -52.15 21.58
N LYS A 118 -31.41 -51.49 21.16
CA LYS A 118 -30.73 -50.46 21.93
C LYS A 118 -30.85 -49.16 21.20
N GLU A 119 -31.57 -48.21 21.75
CA GLU A 119 -31.83 -46.92 21.12
C GLU A 119 -30.56 -46.07 21.05
N ASN A 120 -30.38 -45.37 19.91
CA ASN A 120 -29.40 -44.31 19.79
C ASN A 120 -29.79 -43.14 20.70
N PRO A 121 -28.83 -42.55 21.42
CA PRO A 121 -29.10 -41.40 22.29
C PRO A 121 -29.47 -40.17 21.49
N VAL A 122 -30.16 -39.24 22.15
CA VAL A 122 -30.52 -37.94 21.58
C VAL A 122 -29.47 -36.89 21.97
N ILE A 123 -29.05 -36.09 21.02
CA ILE A 123 -28.10 -35.00 21.26
C ILE A 123 -28.77 -33.91 22.11
N ASN A 124 -28.23 -33.64 23.29
CA ASN A 124 -28.65 -32.56 24.15
C ASN A 124 -28.03 -31.22 23.72
N ARG A 125 -26.72 -31.18 23.58
CA ARG A 125 -25.98 -30.00 23.08
C ARG A 125 -24.69 -30.42 22.40
N ILE A 126 -24.15 -29.44 21.59
CA ILE A 126 -22.87 -29.58 20.93
C ILE A 126 -21.95 -28.49 21.46
N VAL A 127 -20.79 -28.90 21.96
CA VAL A 127 -19.77 -28.05 22.55
C VAL A 127 -18.53 -28.10 21.68
N LEU A 128 -17.91 -26.94 21.45
CA LEU A 128 -16.63 -26.79 20.73
C LEU A 128 -15.59 -26.40 21.78
N GLU A 129 -14.50 -27.12 21.85
CA GLU A 129 -13.40 -26.83 22.77
C GLU A 129 -12.06 -26.81 22.03
N GLY A 130 -11.17 -25.83 22.37
CA GLY A 130 -9.85 -25.74 21.82
C GLY A 130 -9.75 -24.86 20.54
N ASN A 131 -10.86 -24.37 20.02
CA ASN A 131 -10.93 -23.54 18.81
C ASN A 131 -10.57 -22.06 19.09
N LYS A 132 -9.30 -21.78 19.38
CA LYS A 132 -8.81 -20.45 19.76
C LYS A 132 -8.67 -19.47 18.58
N ARG A 133 -8.46 -19.97 17.37
CA ARG A 133 -8.22 -19.17 16.15
C ARG A 133 -9.47 -19.01 15.30
N LEU A 134 -10.23 -20.09 15.16
CA LEU A 134 -11.54 -20.03 14.52
C LEU A 134 -12.61 -19.95 15.60
N LYS A 135 -13.40 -18.88 15.55
CA LYS A 135 -14.52 -18.69 16.47
C LYS A 135 -15.67 -19.65 16.15
N ASP A 136 -16.50 -19.92 17.13
CA ASP A 136 -17.68 -20.77 17.03
C ASP A 136 -18.61 -20.41 15.86
N ASP A 137 -18.77 -19.10 15.59
CA ASP A 137 -19.61 -18.57 14.50
C ASP A 137 -19.19 -19.07 13.11
N LYS A 138 -17.91 -19.43 12.94
CA LYS A 138 -17.38 -19.99 11.68
C LYS A 138 -17.46 -21.51 11.61
N ILE A 139 -17.42 -22.21 12.75
CA ILE A 139 -17.44 -23.68 12.80
C ILE A 139 -18.88 -24.21 12.84
N ARG A 140 -19.79 -23.59 13.61
CA ARG A 140 -21.17 -24.01 13.74
C ARG A 140 -21.94 -24.20 12.43
N PRO A 141 -21.80 -23.36 11.40
CA PRO A 141 -22.47 -23.57 10.12
C PRO A 141 -22.04 -24.84 9.36
N GLU A 142 -20.84 -25.33 9.62
CA GLU A 142 -20.32 -26.55 9.00
C GLU A 142 -20.83 -27.82 9.70
N ILE A 143 -21.30 -27.72 10.91
CA ILE A 143 -21.88 -28.83 11.68
C ILE A 143 -23.33 -29.02 11.27
N LYS A 144 -23.65 -30.20 10.73
CA LYS A 144 -25.02 -30.56 10.35
C LYS A 144 -25.83 -31.16 11.48
N LEU A 145 -25.17 -31.72 12.51
CA LEU A 145 -25.82 -32.18 13.72
C LEU A 145 -26.38 -30.98 14.50
N ALA A 146 -27.56 -31.20 15.07
CA ALA A 146 -28.21 -30.17 15.88
C ALA A 146 -28.73 -30.80 17.20
N PRO A 147 -28.91 -30.01 18.25
CA PRO A 147 -29.59 -30.46 19.46
C PRO A 147 -30.98 -31.05 19.15
N ARG A 148 -31.38 -32.09 19.89
CA ARG A 148 -32.59 -32.88 19.73
C ARG A 148 -32.61 -33.86 18.55
N GLN A 149 -31.55 -33.97 17.80
CA GLN A 149 -31.38 -34.99 16.76
C GLN A 149 -30.81 -36.28 17.37
N ILE A 150 -31.01 -37.38 16.66
CA ILE A 150 -30.47 -38.67 17.05
C ILE A 150 -28.98 -38.73 16.76
N TYR A 151 -28.23 -39.15 17.74
CA TYR A 151 -26.80 -39.35 17.62
C TYR A 151 -26.52 -40.60 16.79
N THR A 152 -25.71 -40.46 15.76
CA THR A 152 -25.10 -41.61 15.06
C THR A 152 -23.63 -41.38 14.87
N ARG A 153 -22.82 -42.42 14.97
CA ARG A 153 -21.36 -42.32 14.76
C ARG A 153 -20.99 -41.85 13.35
N SER A 154 -21.81 -42.23 12.36
CA SER A 154 -21.62 -41.81 10.95
C SER A 154 -21.75 -40.31 10.77
N LYS A 155 -22.80 -39.71 11.36
CA LYS A 155 -23.06 -38.27 11.26
C LYS A 155 -21.98 -37.45 11.99
N VAL A 156 -21.54 -37.91 13.17
CA VAL A 156 -20.44 -37.26 13.90
C VAL A 156 -19.15 -37.30 13.11
N ARG A 157 -18.80 -38.44 12.47
CA ARG A 157 -17.62 -38.55 11.63
C ARG A 157 -17.70 -37.63 10.42
N ALA A 158 -18.87 -37.50 9.83
CA ALA A 158 -19.10 -36.58 8.72
C ALA A 158 -18.91 -35.10 9.14
N ASP A 159 -19.36 -34.71 10.33
CA ASP A 159 -19.13 -33.37 10.87
C ASP A 159 -17.65 -33.13 11.21
N VAL A 160 -16.98 -34.09 11.82
CA VAL A 160 -15.52 -34.03 12.01
C VAL A 160 -14.79 -33.79 10.70
N ALA A 161 -15.14 -34.53 9.64
CA ALA A 161 -14.52 -34.34 8.34
C ALA A 161 -14.73 -32.93 7.78
N ARG A 162 -15.93 -32.35 7.94
CA ARG A 162 -16.24 -30.98 7.52
C ARG A 162 -15.45 -29.94 8.31
N ILE A 163 -15.36 -30.12 9.63
CA ILE A 163 -14.57 -29.22 10.49
C ILE A 163 -13.07 -29.30 10.12
N VAL A 164 -12.54 -30.51 9.91
CA VAL A 164 -11.15 -30.71 9.43
C VAL A 164 -10.93 -29.97 8.14
N GLU A 165 -11.85 -30.09 7.17
CA GLU A 165 -11.75 -29.42 5.88
C GLU A 165 -11.81 -27.90 6.00
N LEU A 166 -12.65 -27.38 6.91
CA LEU A 166 -12.67 -25.95 7.24
C LEU A 166 -11.29 -25.45 7.72
N TYR A 167 -10.65 -26.20 8.62
CA TYR A 167 -9.31 -25.88 9.10
C TYR A 167 -8.25 -25.99 8.00
N ARG A 168 -8.36 -26.95 7.10
CA ARG A 168 -7.48 -27.10 5.93
C ARG A 168 -7.58 -25.88 4.99
N ARG A 169 -8.80 -25.42 4.70
CA ARG A 169 -9.01 -24.19 3.90
C ARG A 169 -8.38 -22.96 4.55
N GLN A 170 -8.24 -22.96 5.89
CA GLN A 170 -7.53 -21.91 6.62
C GLN A 170 -6.01 -22.14 6.69
N GLY A 171 -5.51 -23.16 5.99
CA GLY A 171 -4.09 -23.49 5.95
C GLY A 171 -3.58 -24.21 7.20
N ARG A 172 -4.44 -24.86 7.94
CA ARG A 172 -4.11 -25.64 9.16
C ARG A 172 -4.30 -27.12 8.93
N PHE A 173 -3.35 -27.73 8.24
CA PHE A 173 -3.41 -29.13 7.83
C PHE A 173 -3.12 -30.12 8.99
N ALA A 174 -2.50 -29.64 10.05
CA ALA A 174 -2.25 -30.41 11.27
C ALA A 174 -3.43 -30.40 12.26
N ALA A 175 -4.55 -29.76 11.90
CA ALA A 175 -5.72 -29.72 12.79
C ALA A 175 -6.31 -31.13 12.99
N THR A 176 -6.54 -31.50 14.24
CA THR A 176 -7.21 -32.75 14.64
C THR A 176 -8.44 -32.42 15.46
N ILE A 177 -9.50 -33.15 15.16
CA ILE A 177 -10.79 -33.01 15.88
C ILE A 177 -11.18 -34.37 16.46
N GLU A 178 -11.27 -34.43 17.74
CA GLU A 178 -11.69 -35.64 18.46
C GLU A 178 -13.09 -35.45 19.05
N PRO A 179 -14.08 -36.20 18.55
CA PRO A 179 -15.42 -36.14 19.11
C PRO A 179 -15.49 -36.96 20.41
N LYS A 180 -15.84 -36.34 21.52
CA LYS A 180 -16.13 -36.99 22.78
C LYS A 180 -17.63 -36.99 23.07
N MET A 181 -18.13 -38.09 23.56
CA MET A 181 -19.52 -38.28 23.90
C MET A 181 -19.66 -38.38 25.44
N VAL A 182 -20.41 -37.45 26.01
CA VAL A 182 -20.74 -37.48 27.44
C VAL A 182 -22.18 -37.96 27.60
N GLN A 183 -22.34 -39.12 28.22
CA GLN A 183 -23.66 -39.68 28.47
C GLN A 183 -24.35 -38.93 29.61
N LEU A 184 -25.65 -38.70 29.44
CA LEU A 184 -26.53 -38.05 30.39
C LEU A 184 -27.72 -38.96 30.69
N ASP A 185 -28.46 -38.65 31.73
CA ASP A 185 -29.71 -39.36 32.06
C ASP A 185 -30.72 -39.28 30.90
N GLN A 186 -31.64 -40.23 30.84
CA GLN A 186 -32.72 -40.32 29.83
C GLN A 186 -32.22 -40.56 28.40
N ASN A 187 -31.18 -41.37 28.23
CA ASN A 187 -30.56 -41.68 26.93
C ASN A 187 -30.22 -40.43 26.06
N ARG A 188 -29.66 -39.42 26.73
CA ARG A 188 -29.19 -38.18 26.09
C ARG A 188 -27.66 -38.13 26.07
N VAL A 189 -27.07 -37.39 25.12
CA VAL A 189 -25.63 -37.18 25.02
C VAL A 189 -25.29 -35.75 24.74
N ASP A 190 -24.22 -35.26 25.36
CA ASP A 190 -23.52 -34.07 24.89
C ASP A 190 -22.38 -34.51 23.97
N ILE A 191 -22.24 -33.82 22.84
CA ILE A 191 -21.13 -34.04 21.92
C ILE A 191 -20.13 -32.88 22.11
N VAL A 192 -18.91 -33.24 22.50
CA VAL A 192 -17.80 -32.30 22.63
C VAL A 192 -16.83 -32.56 21.51
N PHE A 193 -16.64 -31.58 20.62
CA PHE A 193 -15.59 -31.62 19.63
C PHE A 193 -14.35 -30.98 20.24
N GLU A 194 -13.40 -31.78 20.69
CA GLU A 194 -12.06 -31.28 21.07
C GLU A 194 -11.23 -30.99 19.86
N ILE A 195 -10.90 -29.71 19.68
CA ILE A 195 -10.19 -29.20 18.49
C ILE A 195 -8.77 -28.86 18.89
N SER A 196 -7.81 -29.53 18.27
CA SER A 196 -6.41 -29.14 18.29
C SER A 196 -6.08 -28.47 16.95
N GLU A 197 -6.01 -27.14 16.92
CA GLU A 197 -5.92 -26.39 15.69
C GLU A 197 -4.57 -26.54 14.95
N GLY A 198 -3.51 -26.90 15.66
CA GLY A 198 -2.16 -26.99 15.11
C GLY A 198 -1.59 -25.65 14.60
N PRO A 199 -0.35 -25.60 14.14
CA PRO A 199 0.24 -24.44 13.51
C PRO A 199 -0.34 -24.23 12.10
N LYS A 200 -0.16 -23.04 11.54
CA LYS A 200 -0.45 -22.78 10.14
C LYS A 200 0.66 -23.42 9.28
N SER A 201 0.31 -24.30 8.38
CA SER A 201 1.29 -25.00 7.53
C SER A 201 1.91 -24.05 6.52
N LYS A 202 3.24 -24.07 6.43
CA LYS A 202 4.04 -23.22 5.58
C LYS A 202 4.68 -24.02 4.45
N VAL A 203 5.08 -23.35 3.39
CA VAL A 203 5.87 -23.96 2.31
C VAL A 203 7.34 -23.91 2.73
N ARG A 204 7.88 -25.06 3.11
CA ARG A 204 9.28 -25.22 3.52
C ARG A 204 10.22 -25.13 2.33
N GLN A 205 9.87 -25.82 1.25
CA GLN A 205 10.73 -25.96 0.07
C GLN A 205 9.90 -26.03 -1.20
N ILE A 206 10.43 -25.46 -2.28
CA ILE A 206 9.90 -25.56 -3.62
C ILE A 206 11.02 -26.08 -4.51
N ASN A 207 10.81 -27.28 -5.09
CA ASN A 207 11.73 -27.94 -5.99
C ASN A 207 11.21 -27.86 -7.41
N ASN A 208 12.10 -27.68 -8.37
CA ASN A 208 11.80 -27.84 -9.78
C ASN A 208 12.67 -28.95 -10.32
N ILE A 209 12.11 -29.85 -11.10
CA ILE A 209 12.77 -30.99 -11.71
C ILE A 209 12.56 -30.91 -13.22
N GLY A 210 13.65 -31.04 -13.99
CA GLY A 210 13.63 -30.93 -15.45
C GLY A 210 13.92 -29.52 -15.99
N ASN A 211 14.26 -28.57 -15.08
CA ASN A 211 14.64 -27.20 -15.43
C ASN A 211 16.16 -27.12 -15.70
N GLU A 212 16.57 -27.37 -16.93
CA GLU A 212 17.97 -27.29 -17.34
C GLU A 212 18.41 -25.88 -17.73
N LYS A 213 17.52 -25.05 -18.27
CA LYS A 213 17.80 -23.73 -18.84
C LYS A 213 17.73 -22.58 -17.81
N PHE A 214 16.85 -22.70 -16.84
CA PHE A 214 16.66 -21.70 -15.80
C PHE A 214 16.95 -22.24 -14.41
N LYS A 215 17.59 -21.43 -13.58
CA LYS A 215 17.88 -21.83 -12.21
C LYS A 215 16.60 -21.83 -11.35
N ASP A 216 16.56 -22.71 -10.38
CA ASP A 216 15.48 -22.79 -9.39
C ASP A 216 15.11 -21.45 -8.76
N GLY A 217 16.13 -20.60 -8.51
CA GLY A 217 15.92 -19.28 -7.93
C GLY A 217 15.12 -18.34 -8.83
N GLU A 218 15.32 -18.43 -10.14
CA GLU A 218 14.60 -17.63 -11.15
C GLU A 218 13.16 -18.09 -11.26
N LEU A 219 12.93 -19.41 -11.34
CA LEU A 219 11.59 -19.99 -11.41
C LEU A 219 10.79 -19.69 -10.14
N ARG A 220 11.38 -19.85 -8.97
CA ARG A 220 10.76 -19.45 -7.70
C ARG A 220 10.48 -17.94 -7.62
N GLY A 221 11.25 -17.13 -8.35
CA GLY A 221 10.99 -15.69 -8.52
C GLY A 221 9.65 -15.40 -9.20
N GLN A 222 9.25 -16.21 -10.18
CA GLN A 222 8.03 -16.03 -10.96
C GLN A 222 6.77 -16.52 -10.22
N MET A 223 6.91 -17.46 -9.30
CA MET A 223 5.80 -18.02 -8.54
C MET A 223 5.26 -17.05 -7.50
N VAL A 224 3.96 -17.11 -7.21
CA VAL A 224 3.32 -16.39 -6.10
C VAL A 224 3.60 -17.10 -4.78
N THR A 225 3.63 -18.43 -4.78
CA THR A 225 4.01 -19.22 -3.61
C THR A 225 5.49 -19.02 -3.30
N LYS A 226 5.79 -18.69 -2.05
CA LYS A 226 7.16 -18.41 -1.58
C LYS A 226 7.56 -19.37 -0.47
N GLN A 227 8.83 -19.72 -0.44
CA GLN A 227 9.40 -20.50 0.65
C GLN A 227 9.39 -19.69 1.96
N SER A 228 9.02 -20.34 3.05
CA SER A 228 9.11 -19.77 4.40
C SER A 228 10.58 -19.57 4.79
N ARG A 229 10.94 -18.34 5.19
CA ARG A 229 12.25 -17.97 5.70
C ARG A 229 12.09 -17.06 6.89
N TRP A 230 13.05 -17.01 7.80
CA TRP A 230 12.99 -16.24 9.04
C TRP A 230 12.69 -14.74 8.85
N PHE A 231 13.08 -14.17 7.70
CA PHE A 231 12.84 -12.76 7.36
C PHE A 231 11.52 -12.51 6.59
N ARG A 232 10.73 -13.57 6.31
CA ARG A 232 9.42 -13.46 5.61
C ARG A 232 8.23 -13.64 6.56
N ILE A 233 8.34 -13.10 7.78
CA ILE A 233 7.35 -13.30 8.85
C ILE A 233 5.98 -12.74 8.46
N PHE A 234 5.93 -11.69 7.66
CA PHE A 234 4.70 -10.98 7.25
C PHE A 234 4.21 -11.31 5.84
N SER A 235 4.85 -12.24 5.14
CA SER A 235 4.44 -12.60 3.78
C SER A 235 3.31 -13.62 3.79
N SER A 236 2.17 -13.28 3.19
CA SER A 236 1.03 -14.20 3.03
C SER A 236 1.31 -15.34 2.02
N GLY A 237 2.30 -15.20 1.15
CA GLY A 237 2.67 -16.20 0.13
C GLY A 237 3.38 -17.43 0.67
N THR A 238 3.75 -17.49 1.94
CA THR A 238 4.49 -18.59 2.55
C THR A 238 3.62 -19.75 3.06
N SER A 239 2.28 -19.60 3.07
CA SER A 239 1.36 -20.69 3.41
C SER A 239 0.95 -21.46 2.16
N TYR A 240 0.81 -22.78 2.31
CA TYR A 240 0.31 -23.63 1.22
C TYR A 240 -1.16 -23.33 0.91
N ASP A 241 -1.48 -23.30 -0.39
CA ASP A 241 -2.80 -23.05 -0.93
C ASP A 241 -2.89 -23.77 -2.30
N PRO A 242 -3.86 -24.68 -2.48
CA PRO A 242 -4.01 -25.44 -3.73
C PRO A 242 -4.29 -24.55 -4.95
N ASP A 243 -5.06 -23.49 -4.79
CA ASP A 243 -5.38 -22.57 -5.89
C ASP A 243 -4.13 -21.79 -6.35
N ARG A 244 -3.26 -21.43 -5.40
CA ARG A 244 -1.96 -20.84 -5.73
C ARG A 244 -1.03 -21.83 -6.41
N LEU A 245 -1.07 -23.11 -6.06
CA LEU A 245 -0.29 -24.13 -6.73
C LEU A 245 -0.67 -24.20 -8.22
N ALA A 246 -1.96 -24.21 -8.54
CA ALA A 246 -2.46 -24.21 -9.92
C ALA A 246 -2.09 -22.90 -10.64
N TYR A 247 -2.19 -21.77 -9.96
CA TYR A 247 -1.80 -20.46 -10.51
C TYR A 247 -0.29 -20.39 -10.80
N ASP A 248 0.54 -20.95 -9.94
CA ASP A 248 2.00 -20.98 -10.13
C ASP A 248 2.39 -21.84 -11.34
N GLN A 249 1.66 -22.92 -11.65
CA GLN A 249 1.85 -23.66 -12.88
C GLN A 249 1.60 -22.79 -14.12
N GLN A 250 0.52 -22.00 -14.09
CA GLN A 250 0.23 -21.05 -15.18
C GLN A 250 1.31 -19.98 -15.30
N LYS A 251 1.81 -19.47 -14.17
CA LYS A 251 2.90 -18.48 -14.15
C LYS A 251 4.20 -19.04 -14.71
N LEU A 252 4.55 -20.26 -14.37
CA LEU A 252 5.70 -20.93 -14.96
C LEU A 252 5.53 -21.10 -16.47
N ARG A 253 4.36 -21.58 -16.91
CA ARG A 253 4.06 -21.71 -18.34
C ARG A 253 4.16 -20.36 -19.05
N GLN A 254 3.57 -19.31 -18.51
CA GLN A 254 3.64 -17.98 -19.09
C GLN A 254 5.09 -17.49 -19.17
N PHE A 255 5.88 -17.69 -18.14
CA PHE A 255 7.29 -17.32 -18.13
C PHE A 255 8.07 -18.03 -19.25
N TYR A 256 7.97 -19.36 -19.36
CA TYR A 256 8.68 -20.10 -20.39
C TYR A 256 8.23 -19.73 -21.82
N LEU A 257 6.93 -19.55 -22.04
CA LEU A 257 6.39 -19.06 -23.31
C LEU A 257 6.91 -17.66 -23.66
N THR A 258 7.15 -16.82 -22.66
CA THR A 258 7.72 -15.48 -22.85
C THR A 258 9.22 -15.55 -23.19
N GLU A 259 9.92 -16.57 -22.70
CA GLU A 259 11.33 -16.80 -22.97
C GLU A 259 11.60 -17.61 -24.25
N GLY A 260 10.52 -17.99 -24.97
CA GLY A 260 10.61 -18.64 -26.26
C GLY A 260 10.42 -20.17 -26.27
N TYR A 261 10.12 -20.77 -25.15
CA TYR A 261 9.90 -22.23 -25.05
C TYR A 261 8.45 -22.56 -25.30
N ALA A 262 8.07 -22.63 -26.56
CA ALA A 262 6.68 -22.86 -27.01
C ALA A 262 6.13 -24.25 -26.64
N ASP A 263 6.99 -25.25 -26.43
CA ASP A 263 6.64 -26.62 -26.07
C ASP A 263 6.61 -26.87 -24.56
N PHE A 264 6.88 -25.86 -23.75
CA PHE A 264 6.92 -25.99 -22.31
C PHE A 264 5.62 -26.55 -21.73
N ARG A 265 5.77 -27.55 -20.88
CA ARG A 265 4.66 -28.12 -20.12
C ARG A 265 5.07 -28.48 -18.70
N VAL A 266 4.17 -28.27 -17.76
CA VAL A 266 4.28 -28.84 -16.41
C VAL A 266 3.69 -30.22 -16.43
N ILE A 267 4.53 -31.24 -16.20
CA ILE A 267 4.14 -32.66 -16.20
C ILE A 267 3.36 -32.97 -14.93
N SER A 268 3.86 -32.49 -13.79
CA SER A 268 3.20 -32.65 -12.50
C SER A 268 3.58 -31.54 -11.52
N ALA A 269 2.68 -31.25 -10.60
CA ALA A 269 2.92 -30.37 -9.46
C ALA A 269 2.34 -31.05 -8.23
N VAL A 270 3.18 -31.51 -7.33
CA VAL A 270 2.81 -32.26 -6.14
C VAL A 270 3.22 -31.45 -4.90
N ALA A 271 2.29 -31.34 -3.96
CA ALA A 271 2.55 -30.77 -2.65
C ALA A 271 2.46 -31.87 -1.59
N GLU A 272 3.56 -32.16 -0.96
CA GLU A 272 3.68 -33.19 0.07
C GLU A 272 3.77 -32.57 1.45
N LEU A 273 2.95 -33.05 2.37
CA LEU A 273 2.98 -32.65 3.76
C LEU A 273 4.16 -33.36 4.45
N THR A 274 4.96 -32.60 5.19
CA THR A 274 6.07 -33.16 5.98
C THR A 274 5.55 -34.15 7.03
N PRO A 275 6.33 -35.14 7.47
CA PRO A 275 5.88 -36.15 8.45
C PRO A 275 5.37 -35.58 9.76
N ASP A 276 5.89 -34.43 10.19
CA ASP A 276 5.44 -33.65 11.36
C ASP A 276 4.15 -32.87 11.12
N LYS A 277 3.57 -32.95 9.92
CA LYS A 277 2.37 -32.25 9.46
C LYS A 277 2.39 -30.71 9.60
N GLN A 278 3.59 -30.12 9.70
CA GLN A 278 3.71 -28.69 9.91
C GLN A 278 3.95 -27.93 8.62
N ASP A 279 4.70 -28.49 7.67
CA ASP A 279 5.14 -27.80 6.47
C ASP A 279 4.81 -28.59 5.19
N PHE A 280 4.86 -27.90 4.05
CA PHE A 280 4.75 -28.50 2.72
C PHE A 280 6.06 -28.42 1.94
N ILE A 281 6.36 -29.48 1.21
CA ILE A 281 7.37 -29.51 0.15
C ILE A 281 6.60 -29.58 -1.17
N ILE A 282 6.83 -28.61 -2.04
CA ILE A 282 6.20 -28.55 -3.36
C ILE A 282 7.23 -28.93 -4.41
N THR A 283 6.89 -29.89 -5.28
CA THR A 283 7.74 -30.34 -6.37
C THR A 283 7.01 -30.14 -7.70
N TYR A 284 7.59 -29.34 -8.58
CA TYR A 284 7.16 -29.19 -9.98
C TYR A 284 8.07 -30.02 -10.87
N VAL A 285 7.48 -30.86 -11.70
CA VAL A 285 8.20 -31.59 -12.76
C VAL A 285 7.84 -30.91 -14.07
N VAL A 286 8.84 -30.41 -14.76
CA VAL A 286 8.65 -29.63 -15.99
C VAL A 286 9.41 -30.29 -17.16
N GLU A 287 8.91 -30.07 -18.37
CA GLU A 287 9.57 -30.36 -19.62
C GLU A 287 9.69 -29.04 -20.39
N GLU A 288 10.91 -28.57 -20.60
CA GLU A 288 11.17 -27.25 -21.15
C GLU A 288 10.94 -27.16 -22.65
N GLY A 289 11.29 -28.22 -23.37
CA GLY A 289 11.26 -28.26 -24.82
C GLY A 289 12.34 -27.38 -25.48
N ASP A 290 12.21 -27.19 -26.78
CA ASP A 290 13.13 -26.39 -27.57
C ASP A 290 12.75 -24.91 -27.58
N ARG A 291 13.75 -24.02 -27.74
CA ARG A 291 13.57 -22.60 -27.81
C ARG A 291 13.34 -22.15 -29.26
N TYR A 292 12.22 -21.51 -29.52
CA TYR A 292 11.80 -21.04 -30.83
C TYR A 292 12.23 -19.59 -31.09
N LYS A 293 12.37 -19.25 -32.36
CA LYS A 293 12.53 -17.89 -32.86
C LYS A 293 11.30 -17.47 -33.66
N PHE A 294 11.08 -16.21 -33.80
CA PHE A 294 10.08 -15.70 -34.74
C PHE A 294 10.49 -16.03 -36.17
N GLY A 295 9.58 -16.64 -36.91
CA GLY A 295 9.63 -16.81 -38.34
C GLY A 295 9.19 -15.55 -39.08
N ASP A 296 8.43 -15.73 -40.17
CA ASP A 296 7.85 -14.60 -40.87
C ASP A 296 6.66 -14.03 -40.06
N VAL A 297 6.69 -12.75 -39.80
CA VAL A 297 5.64 -12.07 -39.06
C VAL A 297 5.04 -10.98 -39.94
N LYS A 298 3.73 -11.02 -40.15
CA LYS A 298 3.00 -10.09 -41.00
C LYS A 298 1.64 -9.74 -40.43
N VAL A 299 1.09 -8.64 -40.92
CA VAL A 299 -0.27 -8.22 -40.64
C VAL A 299 -1.05 -8.20 -41.95
N GLU A 300 -2.15 -8.89 -42.00
CA GLU A 300 -3.13 -8.79 -43.09
C GLU A 300 -4.37 -8.09 -42.59
N SER A 301 -4.82 -7.06 -43.31
CA SER A 301 -5.96 -6.26 -42.94
C SER A 301 -7.00 -6.25 -44.05
N ASP A 302 -8.22 -6.64 -43.73
CA ASP A 302 -9.40 -6.55 -44.60
C ASP A 302 -10.00 -5.13 -44.55
N ILE A 303 -9.49 -4.23 -43.70
CA ILE A 303 -9.98 -2.86 -43.55
C ILE A 303 -9.19 -1.94 -44.50
N ARG A 304 -9.89 -1.24 -45.36
CA ARG A 304 -9.31 -0.39 -46.43
C ARG A 304 -8.39 0.73 -45.92
N ASP A 305 -8.72 1.31 -44.76
CA ASP A 305 -7.97 2.43 -44.15
C ASP A 305 -6.77 2.00 -43.32
N LEU A 306 -6.60 0.68 -43.10
CA LEU A 306 -5.51 0.10 -42.33
C LEU A 306 -4.61 -0.73 -43.23
N SER A 307 -3.48 -0.16 -43.63
CA SER A 307 -2.51 -0.87 -44.48
C SER A 307 -1.77 -1.94 -43.67
N GLY A 308 -1.98 -3.21 -44.00
CA GLY A 308 -1.27 -4.34 -43.38
C GLY A 308 0.26 -4.19 -43.47
N ASP A 309 0.79 -3.74 -44.63
CA ASP A 309 2.22 -3.54 -44.82
C ASP A 309 2.80 -2.42 -43.93
N ALA A 310 2.03 -1.34 -43.72
CA ALA A 310 2.44 -0.25 -42.83
C ALA A 310 2.45 -0.70 -41.36
N LEU A 311 1.50 -1.55 -40.94
CA LEU A 311 1.42 -2.14 -39.62
C LEU A 311 2.53 -3.19 -39.42
N THR A 312 2.79 -4.04 -40.42
CA THR A 312 3.86 -5.02 -40.39
C THR A 312 5.23 -4.38 -40.11
N ARG A 313 5.53 -3.24 -40.75
CA ARG A 313 6.79 -2.51 -40.51
C ARG A 313 6.94 -1.96 -39.08
N ARG A 314 5.84 -1.78 -38.35
CA ARG A 314 5.83 -1.25 -36.98
C ARG A 314 5.77 -2.33 -35.91
N LEU A 315 5.71 -3.61 -36.30
CA LEU A 315 5.68 -4.69 -35.35
C LEU A 315 6.95 -4.67 -34.46
N PRO A 316 6.83 -4.93 -33.17
CA PRO A 316 7.95 -4.95 -32.24
C PRO A 316 8.83 -6.16 -32.40
N MET A 317 8.32 -7.25 -33.02
CA MET A 317 9.00 -8.51 -33.26
C MET A 317 9.53 -8.60 -34.68
N LYS A 318 10.72 -9.17 -34.85
CA LYS A 318 11.36 -9.38 -36.16
C LYS A 318 11.72 -10.84 -36.36
N LYS A 319 11.78 -11.26 -37.62
CA LYS A 319 12.28 -12.60 -37.98
C LYS A 319 13.66 -12.80 -37.37
N GLY A 320 13.83 -13.91 -36.64
CA GLY A 320 15.07 -14.29 -35.98
C GLY A 320 15.18 -13.89 -34.50
N ASP A 321 14.33 -12.98 -34.03
CA ASP A 321 14.21 -12.70 -32.60
C ASP A 321 13.70 -13.91 -31.84
N TRP A 322 13.99 -14.01 -30.54
CA TRP A 322 13.42 -15.09 -29.72
C TRP A 322 11.90 -14.93 -29.59
N TYR A 323 11.17 -16.03 -29.78
CA TYR A 323 9.74 -16.06 -29.63
C TYR A 323 9.34 -15.62 -28.23
N ASN A 324 8.29 -14.80 -28.15
CA ASN A 324 7.78 -14.27 -26.91
C ASN A 324 6.25 -14.19 -27.00
N ALA A 325 5.57 -15.09 -26.29
CA ALA A 325 4.11 -15.19 -26.35
C ALA A 325 3.42 -13.93 -25.83
N LYS A 326 4.00 -13.29 -24.80
CA LYS A 326 3.47 -12.03 -24.26
C LYS A 326 3.55 -10.91 -25.29
N GLN A 327 4.63 -10.83 -26.04
CA GLN A 327 4.80 -9.84 -27.09
C GLN A 327 3.76 -10.03 -28.22
N VAL A 328 3.37 -11.29 -28.50
CA VAL A 328 2.30 -11.59 -29.46
C VAL A 328 0.95 -11.10 -28.93
N GLU A 329 0.62 -11.41 -27.67
CA GLU A 329 -0.60 -10.93 -27.01
C GLU A 329 -0.65 -9.39 -26.96
N ASP A 330 0.41 -8.73 -26.49
CA ASP A 330 0.54 -7.28 -26.47
C ASP A 330 0.40 -6.66 -27.88
N THR A 331 0.80 -7.39 -28.94
CA THR A 331 0.65 -6.95 -30.33
C THR A 331 -0.78 -7.06 -30.82
N VAL A 332 -1.49 -8.13 -30.48
CA VAL A 332 -2.94 -8.25 -30.77
C VAL A 332 -3.69 -7.09 -30.14
N ASP A 333 -3.40 -6.79 -28.87
CA ASP A 333 -4.01 -5.66 -28.19
C ASP A 333 -3.67 -4.32 -28.88
N THR A 334 -2.42 -4.12 -29.25
CA THR A 334 -1.96 -2.88 -29.93
C THR A 334 -2.62 -2.72 -31.31
N LEU A 335 -2.76 -3.80 -32.08
CA LEU A 335 -3.42 -3.77 -33.39
C LEU A 335 -4.92 -3.51 -33.23
N SER A 336 -5.57 -4.12 -32.24
CA SER A 336 -6.97 -3.86 -31.89
C SER A 336 -7.20 -2.42 -31.45
N GLU A 337 -6.34 -1.91 -30.57
CA GLU A 337 -6.34 -0.49 -30.17
C GLU A 337 -6.12 0.43 -31.39
N THR A 338 -5.23 0.06 -32.30
CA THR A 338 -4.97 0.83 -33.53
C THR A 338 -6.20 0.86 -34.43
N ALA A 339 -6.87 -0.27 -34.65
CA ALA A 339 -8.12 -0.32 -35.39
C ALA A 339 -9.18 0.58 -34.75
N GLY A 340 -9.27 0.54 -33.41
CA GLY A 340 -10.15 1.40 -32.62
C GLY A 340 -9.83 2.90 -32.73
N LEU A 341 -8.54 3.28 -32.91
CA LEU A 341 -8.17 4.69 -33.18
C LEU A 341 -8.79 5.23 -34.47
N PHE A 342 -9.00 4.36 -35.46
CA PHE A 342 -9.60 4.71 -36.75
C PHE A 342 -11.13 4.55 -36.78
N GLY A 343 -11.75 4.21 -35.64
CA GLY A 343 -13.20 4.12 -35.50
C GLY A 343 -13.77 2.69 -35.64
N TYR A 344 -12.93 1.67 -35.74
CA TYR A 344 -13.34 0.28 -35.92
C TYR A 344 -13.38 -0.46 -34.55
N ALA A 345 -14.43 -0.19 -33.77
CA ALA A 345 -14.56 -0.69 -32.39
C ALA A 345 -14.63 -2.22 -32.30
N PHE A 346 -15.17 -2.87 -33.30
CA PHE A 346 -15.44 -4.31 -33.32
C PHE A 346 -14.48 -5.08 -34.24
N ALA A 347 -13.36 -4.46 -34.66
CA ALA A 347 -12.36 -5.15 -35.44
C ALA A 347 -11.69 -6.24 -34.58
N GLN A 348 -11.80 -7.48 -35.03
CA GLN A 348 -11.13 -8.61 -34.40
C GLN A 348 -9.75 -8.82 -35.01
N VAL A 349 -8.76 -9.02 -34.17
CA VAL A 349 -7.39 -9.33 -34.56
C VAL A 349 -7.08 -10.75 -34.11
N GLU A 350 -6.90 -11.66 -35.05
CA GLU A 350 -6.62 -13.07 -34.79
C GLU A 350 -5.20 -13.41 -35.22
N PRO A 351 -4.34 -13.90 -34.31
CA PRO A 351 -3.03 -14.39 -34.68
C PRO A 351 -3.13 -15.83 -35.22
N ASP A 352 -2.68 -16.04 -36.44
CA ASP A 352 -2.52 -17.36 -37.03
C ASP A 352 -1.07 -17.79 -36.93
N PHE A 353 -0.84 -18.96 -36.28
CA PHE A 353 0.48 -19.46 -35.98
C PHE A 353 0.95 -20.52 -37.00
N ASN A 354 2.06 -20.24 -37.66
CA ASN A 354 2.74 -21.21 -38.53
C ASN A 354 4.03 -21.69 -37.86
N ARG A 355 3.98 -22.88 -37.29
CA ARG A 355 5.07 -23.46 -36.52
C ARG A 355 5.89 -24.45 -37.36
N SER A 356 7.19 -24.23 -37.45
CA SER A 356 8.18 -25.18 -38.00
C SER A 356 8.98 -25.77 -36.86
N LYS A 357 8.88 -27.10 -36.66
CA LYS A 357 9.67 -27.80 -35.65
C LYS A 357 11.11 -28.04 -36.13
N ASP A 358 11.30 -28.21 -37.42
CA ASP A 358 12.59 -28.50 -38.00
C ASP A 358 13.53 -27.31 -37.94
N ASP A 359 13.00 -26.11 -38.17
CA ASP A 359 13.74 -24.84 -38.12
C ASP A 359 13.66 -24.13 -36.78
N LEU A 360 12.87 -24.65 -35.82
CA LEU A 360 12.57 -24.02 -34.52
C LEU A 360 12.07 -22.61 -34.67
N THR A 361 11.16 -22.38 -35.64
CA THR A 361 10.58 -21.06 -35.92
C THR A 361 9.07 -21.01 -35.74
N MET A 362 8.57 -19.88 -35.33
CA MET A 362 7.15 -19.56 -35.17
C MET A 362 6.79 -18.38 -36.07
N GLY A 363 6.21 -18.65 -37.24
CA GLY A 363 5.63 -17.62 -38.10
C GLY A 363 4.28 -17.17 -37.51
N ILE A 364 3.95 -15.88 -37.67
CA ILE A 364 2.67 -15.34 -37.18
C ILE A 364 2.07 -14.43 -38.25
N ASN A 365 0.82 -14.67 -38.60
CA ASN A 365 0.02 -13.80 -39.43
C ASN A 365 -1.10 -13.18 -38.59
N PHE A 366 -1.03 -11.88 -38.30
CA PHE A 366 -2.10 -11.16 -37.61
C PHE A 366 -3.16 -10.74 -38.64
N ARG A 367 -4.31 -11.38 -38.57
CA ARG A 367 -5.43 -11.05 -39.46
C ARG A 367 -6.37 -10.09 -38.78
N ILE A 368 -6.60 -8.91 -39.38
CA ILE A 368 -7.57 -7.90 -38.94
C ILE A 368 -8.82 -8.08 -39.82
N ALA A 369 -9.90 -8.57 -39.22
CA ALA A 369 -11.15 -8.78 -39.92
C ALA A 369 -11.84 -7.44 -40.23
N ASN A 370 -12.62 -7.42 -41.32
CA ASN A 370 -13.38 -6.26 -41.72
C ASN A 370 -14.46 -5.92 -40.68
N ALA A 371 -14.57 -4.65 -40.35
CA ALA A 371 -15.56 -4.14 -39.38
C ALA A 371 -16.12 -2.77 -39.86
N PRO A 372 -17.33 -2.38 -39.52
CA PRO A 372 -17.83 -1.03 -39.80
C PRO A 372 -17.22 -0.01 -38.87
N ARG A 373 -17.07 1.25 -39.34
CA ARG A 373 -16.83 2.39 -38.47
C ARG A 373 -18.06 2.65 -37.61
N VAL A 374 -17.82 2.99 -36.37
CA VAL A 374 -18.89 3.24 -35.41
C VAL A 374 -18.74 4.61 -34.73
N TYR A 375 -19.88 5.17 -34.35
CA TYR A 375 -20.00 6.44 -33.65
C TYR A 375 -20.68 6.22 -32.31
N VAL A 376 -20.27 7.00 -31.30
CA VAL A 376 -20.87 6.94 -29.98
C VAL A 376 -22.30 7.47 -30.03
N GLU A 377 -23.25 6.60 -29.78
CA GLU A 377 -24.65 6.97 -29.70
C GLU A 377 -24.98 7.58 -28.35
N ARG A 378 -24.55 6.91 -27.28
CA ARG A 378 -24.86 7.28 -25.90
C ARG A 378 -23.78 6.81 -24.96
N VAL A 379 -23.60 7.58 -23.87
CA VAL A 379 -22.74 7.21 -22.73
C VAL A 379 -23.60 6.97 -21.51
N ASP A 380 -23.73 5.71 -21.12
CA ASP A 380 -24.53 5.30 -19.95
C ASP A 380 -23.61 5.10 -18.74
N ILE A 381 -23.99 5.66 -17.60
CA ILE A 381 -23.28 5.55 -16.33
C ILE A 381 -24.23 4.95 -15.32
N ASN A 382 -23.90 3.77 -14.81
CA ASN A 382 -24.73 3.00 -13.90
C ASN A 382 -23.98 2.73 -12.58
N GLY A 383 -24.71 2.68 -11.46
CA GLY A 383 -24.18 2.32 -10.15
C GLY A 383 -23.63 3.49 -9.33
N ASN A 384 -23.69 4.72 -9.85
CA ASN A 384 -23.31 5.94 -9.15
C ASN A 384 -24.45 6.46 -8.27
N THR A 385 -24.70 5.78 -7.14
CA THR A 385 -25.84 6.09 -6.25
C THR A 385 -25.66 7.36 -5.43
N LEU A 386 -24.42 7.69 -5.08
CA LEU A 386 -24.02 8.87 -4.31
C LEU A 386 -23.38 9.94 -5.19
N THR A 387 -22.54 9.51 -6.15
CA THR A 387 -21.80 10.41 -7.05
C THR A 387 -22.73 10.93 -8.14
N GLN A 388 -22.79 12.22 -8.32
CA GLN A 388 -23.56 12.84 -9.38
C GLN A 388 -23.05 12.41 -10.77
N ASP A 389 -23.96 12.14 -11.72
CA ASP A 389 -23.63 11.71 -13.08
C ASP A 389 -22.58 12.62 -13.75
N LYS A 390 -22.75 13.93 -13.63
CA LYS A 390 -21.82 14.91 -14.21
C LYS A 390 -20.36 14.75 -13.74
N VAL A 391 -20.13 14.19 -12.55
CA VAL A 391 -18.79 13.99 -12.00
C VAL A 391 -18.05 12.88 -12.75
N VAL A 392 -18.76 11.84 -13.15
CA VAL A 392 -18.21 10.75 -13.97
C VAL A 392 -18.17 11.17 -15.44
N ARG A 393 -19.25 11.74 -15.95
CA ARG A 393 -19.39 12.13 -17.36
C ARG A 393 -18.33 13.11 -17.85
N ARG A 394 -17.92 14.08 -17.01
CA ARG A 394 -16.85 15.04 -17.34
C ARG A 394 -15.47 14.41 -17.49
N GLU A 395 -15.28 13.19 -17.02
CA GLU A 395 -14.02 12.46 -17.19
C GLU A 395 -13.93 11.74 -18.53
N PHE A 396 -15.06 11.58 -19.24
CA PHE A 396 -15.04 11.04 -20.58
C PHE A 396 -14.34 12.01 -21.54
N ARG A 397 -13.58 11.42 -22.47
CA ARG A 397 -12.88 12.12 -23.57
C ARG A 397 -13.58 11.97 -24.89
N LEU A 398 -14.66 11.21 -24.90
CA LEU A 398 -15.57 11.01 -26.00
C LEU A 398 -16.94 11.57 -25.61
N ALA A 399 -17.54 12.31 -26.51
CA ALA A 399 -18.92 12.77 -26.40
C ALA A 399 -19.85 11.95 -27.30
N GLU A 400 -21.12 12.04 -27.04
CA GLU A 400 -22.19 11.50 -27.91
C GLU A 400 -22.11 12.16 -29.28
N GLY A 401 -22.11 11.34 -30.35
CA GLY A 401 -21.90 11.77 -31.72
C GLY A 401 -20.47 11.68 -32.25
N ASP A 402 -19.47 11.54 -31.36
CA ASP A 402 -18.10 11.41 -31.77
C ASP A 402 -17.82 10.07 -32.46
N ALA A 403 -16.87 10.04 -33.39
CA ALA A 403 -16.33 8.79 -33.90
C ALA A 403 -15.68 8.02 -32.77
N PHE A 404 -15.94 6.71 -32.68
CA PHE A 404 -15.36 5.85 -31.68
C PHE A 404 -13.81 5.93 -31.74
N ASN A 405 -13.19 5.91 -30.58
CA ASN A 405 -11.74 5.89 -30.45
C ASN A 405 -11.36 5.15 -29.17
N SER A 406 -10.76 3.97 -29.33
CA SER A 406 -10.38 3.08 -28.22
C SER A 406 -9.40 3.73 -27.23
N PHE A 407 -8.47 4.54 -27.73
CA PHE A 407 -7.55 5.28 -26.88
C PHE A 407 -8.28 6.30 -25.99
N LEU A 408 -9.26 7.03 -26.54
CA LEU A 408 -10.05 7.98 -25.76
C LEU A 408 -10.94 7.27 -24.74
N VAL A 409 -11.47 6.08 -25.07
CA VAL A 409 -12.21 5.23 -24.11
C VAL A 409 -11.30 4.79 -22.97
N LYS A 410 -10.11 4.25 -23.30
CA LYS A 410 -9.12 3.84 -22.30
C LYS A 410 -8.70 5.02 -21.41
N ARG A 411 -8.46 6.19 -22.03
CA ARG A 411 -8.15 7.42 -21.29
C ARG A 411 -9.28 7.87 -20.38
N SER A 412 -10.53 7.72 -20.82
CA SER A 412 -11.71 7.99 -19.99
C SER A 412 -11.77 7.06 -18.80
N LYS A 413 -11.56 5.77 -19.02
CA LYS A 413 -11.46 4.74 -17.96
C LYS A 413 -10.38 5.09 -16.92
N ASP A 414 -9.18 5.45 -17.37
CA ASP A 414 -8.07 5.83 -16.48
C ASP A 414 -8.40 7.08 -15.66
N ARG A 415 -9.07 8.05 -16.26
CA ARG A 415 -9.49 9.27 -15.58
C ARG A 415 -10.56 8.99 -14.52
N ILE A 416 -11.56 8.18 -14.84
CA ILE A 416 -12.60 7.78 -13.88
C ILE A 416 -11.98 7.00 -12.72
N ASN A 417 -11.05 6.06 -13.00
CA ASN A 417 -10.32 5.34 -11.97
C ASN A 417 -9.48 6.27 -11.09
N SER A 418 -8.88 7.31 -11.67
CA SER A 418 -8.05 8.28 -10.94
C SER A 418 -8.82 9.15 -9.95
N LEU A 419 -10.16 9.25 -10.08
CA LEU A 419 -11.01 9.90 -9.08
C LEU A 419 -10.90 9.19 -7.72
N GLY A 420 -10.69 7.87 -7.73
CA GLY A 420 -10.60 7.08 -6.51
C GLY A 420 -11.93 6.87 -5.79
N PHE A 421 -13.07 7.14 -6.44
CA PHE A 421 -14.42 7.01 -5.88
C PHE A 421 -15.02 5.63 -6.06
N PHE A 422 -14.46 4.84 -6.97
CA PHE A 422 -14.96 3.55 -7.41
C PHE A 422 -13.98 2.43 -7.13
N GLN A 423 -14.45 1.18 -7.14
CA GLN A 423 -13.60 0.00 -7.02
C GLN A 423 -12.73 -0.17 -8.27
N GLU A 424 -11.60 -0.87 -8.14
CA GLU A 424 -10.59 -0.98 -9.20
C GLU A 424 -11.03 -1.73 -10.47
N LYS A 425 -12.14 -2.47 -10.41
CA LYS A 425 -12.67 -3.26 -11.55
C LYS A 425 -13.63 -2.46 -12.42
N LEU A 426 -13.35 -1.20 -12.68
CA LEU A 426 -14.12 -0.42 -13.64
C LEU A 426 -13.83 -0.91 -15.04
N ASP A 427 -14.89 -1.17 -15.83
CA ASP A 427 -14.80 -1.36 -17.27
C ASP A 427 -15.82 -0.50 -18.00
N ILE A 428 -15.47 -0.08 -19.22
CA ILE A 428 -16.36 0.62 -20.15
C ILE A 428 -16.73 -0.37 -21.25
N GLU A 429 -17.90 -0.96 -21.10
CA GLU A 429 -18.41 -1.93 -22.07
C GLU A 429 -18.88 -1.21 -23.34
N GLN A 430 -18.59 -1.82 -24.47
CA GLN A 430 -18.98 -1.36 -25.78
C GLN A 430 -20.17 -2.22 -26.24
N LYS A 431 -21.36 -1.65 -26.23
CA LYS A 431 -22.59 -2.36 -26.67
C LYS A 431 -23.02 -1.87 -28.02
N PRO A 432 -23.58 -2.75 -28.90
CA PRO A 432 -24.20 -2.33 -30.13
C PRO A 432 -25.30 -1.31 -29.86
N GLY A 433 -25.36 -0.25 -30.67
CA GLY A 433 -26.39 0.78 -30.59
C GLY A 433 -27.62 0.45 -31.42
N SER A 434 -28.42 1.47 -31.75
CA SER A 434 -29.63 1.34 -32.51
C SER A 434 -29.41 0.98 -34.00
N ALA A 435 -28.22 1.19 -34.52
CA ALA A 435 -27.80 0.88 -35.88
C ALA A 435 -26.41 0.22 -35.90
N PRO A 436 -26.03 -0.49 -36.98
CA PRO A 436 -24.72 -1.16 -37.05
C PRO A 436 -23.50 -0.23 -36.96
N ASP A 437 -23.69 1.06 -37.25
CA ASP A 437 -22.65 2.10 -37.13
C ASP A 437 -22.73 2.87 -35.79
N ARG A 438 -23.51 2.39 -34.84
CA ARG A 438 -23.71 3.03 -33.54
C ARG A 438 -23.25 2.13 -32.39
N ILE A 439 -22.69 2.77 -31.35
CA ILE A 439 -22.19 2.10 -30.18
C ILE A 439 -22.62 2.85 -28.92
N VAL A 440 -23.03 2.10 -27.91
CA VAL A 440 -23.31 2.61 -26.57
C VAL A 440 -22.11 2.29 -25.67
N LEU A 441 -21.58 3.30 -25.01
CA LEU A 441 -20.54 3.12 -24.00
C LEU A 441 -21.22 2.99 -22.64
N GLU A 442 -21.25 1.79 -22.10
CA GLU A 442 -21.85 1.52 -20.79
C GLU A 442 -20.75 1.39 -19.73
N THR A 443 -20.86 2.20 -18.70
CA THR A 443 -19.91 2.23 -17.59
C THR A 443 -20.62 1.83 -16.31
N ASN A 444 -20.33 0.63 -15.83
CA ASN A 444 -20.86 0.12 -14.58
C ASN A 444 -19.87 0.40 -13.46
N VAL A 445 -20.17 1.38 -12.61
CA VAL A 445 -19.32 1.75 -11.47
C VAL A 445 -19.86 1.12 -10.19
N GLN A 446 -18.93 0.76 -9.29
CA GLN A 446 -19.26 0.35 -7.94
C GLN A 446 -18.59 1.33 -6.98
N GLU A 447 -19.39 2.10 -6.26
CA GLU A 447 -18.89 3.12 -5.35
C GLU A 447 -18.22 2.48 -4.13
N LYS A 448 -17.15 3.13 -3.67
CA LYS A 448 -16.48 2.82 -2.40
C LYS A 448 -16.51 4.02 -1.48
N SER A 449 -16.25 3.81 -0.20
CA SER A 449 -16.10 4.92 0.74
C SER A 449 -15.02 5.89 0.26
N THR A 450 -15.37 7.17 0.16
CA THR A 450 -14.47 8.27 -0.23
C THR A 450 -13.99 9.07 0.97
N GLY A 451 -14.46 8.72 2.18
CA GLY A 451 -13.97 9.23 3.44
C GLY A 451 -12.78 8.42 3.93
N GLU A 452 -11.70 9.10 4.26
CA GLU A 452 -10.46 8.53 4.75
C GLU A 452 -10.11 9.17 6.09
N LEU A 453 -9.93 8.36 7.12
CA LEU A 453 -9.37 8.75 8.40
C LEU A 453 -7.95 8.20 8.48
N SER A 454 -6.97 9.08 8.52
CA SER A 454 -5.57 8.71 8.67
C SER A 454 -5.09 9.14 10.05
N LEU A 455 -4.57 8.19 10.81
CA LEU A 455 -3.90 8.42 12.08
C LEU A 455 -2.47 7.92 11.93
N SER A 456 -1.50 8.77 12.23
CA SER A 456 -0.09 8.39 12.20
C SER A 456 0.63 8.89 13.45
N ALA A 457 1.59 8.08 13.91
CA ALA A 457 2.51 8.45 14.94
C ALA A 457 3.92 8.13 14.45
N GLY A 458 4.86 9.03 14.74
CA GLY A 458 6.21 8.88 14.25
C GLY A 458 7.23 9.49 15.20
N TYR A 459 8.49 9.32 14.85
CA TYR A 459 9.60 9.95 15.53
C TYR A 459 10.63 10.43 14.52
N SER A 460 11.11 11.64 14.67
CA SER A 460 12.21 12.14 13.85
C SER A 460 13.23 12.87 14.71
N SER A 461 14.45 13.00 14.20
CA SER A 461 15.50 13.77 14.88
C SER A 461 15.14 15.24 15.02
N LEU A 462 14.35 15.79 14.10
CA LEU A 462 13.85 17.17 14.13
C LEU A 462 12.64 17.33 15.04
N GLU A 463 11.58 16.62 14.75
CA GLU A 463 10.24 16.82 15.36
C GLU A 463 10.09 16.08 16.70
N ARG A 464 11.04 15.16 17.02
CA ARG A 464 10.89 14.18 18.11
C ARG A 464 9.65 13.32 17.89
N PHE A 465 8.76 13.27 18.85
CA PHE A 465 7.51 12.51 18.72
C PHE A 465 6.48 13.30 17.91
N ILE A 466 5.91 12.68 16.88
CA ILE A 466 4.94 13.26 15.97
C ILE A 466 3.64 12.48 16.06
N ILE A 467 2.53 13.18 16.19
CA ILE A 467 1.18 12.63 16.02
C ILE A 467 0.49 13.44 14.94
N SER A 468 -0.05 12.75 13.96
CA SER A 468 -0.86 13.36 12.91
C SER A 468 -2.20 12.67 12.79
N ALA A 469 -3.26 13.45 12.69
CA ALA A 469 -4.61 12.98 12.39
C ALA A 469 -5.16 13.76 11.20
N SER A 470 -5.71 13.08 10.21
CA SER A 470 -6.39 13.76 9.12
C SER A 470 -7.66 13.03 8.71
N ILE A 471 -8.68 13.81 8.40
CA ILE A 471 -9.95 13.35 7.81
C ILE A 471 -10.04 14.01 6.45
N THR A 472 -10.15 13.18 5.41
CA THR A 472 -10.32 13.66 4.03
C THR A 472 -11.56 13.02 3.43
N GLN A 473 -12.47 13.83 2.93
CA GLN A 473 -13.64 13.40 2.16
C GLN A 473 -13.48 13.88 0.72
N ARG A 474 -13.15 12.96 -0.20
CA ARG A 474 -12.81 13.30 -1.59
C ARG A 474 -13.99 13.52 -2.50
N ASN A 475 -15.16 13.02 -2.14
CA ASN A 475 -16.39 13.18 -2.90
C ASN A 475 -17.49 13.77 -2.02
N PHE A 476 -17.23 14.97 -1.50
CA PHE A 476 -18.14 15.64 -0.58
C PHE A 476 -19.49 15.92 -1.29
N ARG A 477 -20.57 15.42 -0.67
CA ARG A 477 -21.94 15.50 -1.21
C ARG A 477 -22.12 14.90 -2.61
N GLY A 478 -21.26 13.96 -3.02
CA GLY A 478 -21.33 13.35 -4.35
C GLY A 478 -20.93 14.29 -5.51
N LYS A 479 -20.37 15.46 -5.23
CA LYS A 479 -20.04 16.48 -6.24
C LYS A 479 -18.58 16.40 -6.72
N GLY A 480 -17.81 15.44 -6.23
CA GLY A 480 -16.38 15.33 -6.51
C GLY A 480 -15.54 16.42 -5.82
N GLN A 481 -16.11 17.12 -4.85
CA GLN A 481 -15.44 18.13 -4.02
C GLN A 481 -14.63 17.45 -2.92
N GLU A 482 -13.51 18.06 -2.53
CA GLU A 482 -12.68 17.57 -1.42
C GLU A 482 -12.81 18.47 -0.21
N LEU A 483 -13.09 17.87 0.93
CA LEU A 483 -13.02 18.51 2.23
C LEU A 483 -11.95 17.79 3.06
N ARG A 484 -10.96 18.53 3.54
CA ARG A 484 -9.85 18.01 4.33
C ARG A 484 -9.72 18.77 5.65
N THR A 485 -9.50 18.02 6.72
CA THR A 485 -9.12 18.56 8.02
C THR A 485 -7.90 17.79 8.51
N SER A 486 -6.86 18.47 8.93
CA SER A 486 -5.66 17.85 9.47
C SER A 486 -5.20 18.54 10.75
N VAL A 487 -4.70 17.74 11.67
CA VAL A 487 -4.10 18.17 12.94
C VAL A 487 -2.75 17.48 13.06
N ASN A 488 -1.69 18.25 13.24
CA ASN A 488 -0.36 17.74 13.48
C ASN A 488 0.14 18.30 14.81
N TYR A 489 0.81 17.45 15.57
CA TYR A 489 1.39 17.79 16.85
C TYR A 489 2.78 17.19 17.00
N SER A 490 3.76 18.03 17.26
CA SER A 490 5.11 17.60 17.60
C SER A 490 5.74 18.57 18.62
N ALA A 491 6.93 18.26 19.08
CA ALA A 491 7.71 19.17 19.92
C ALA A 491 8.18 20.44 19.19
N TYR A 492 8.28 20.35 17.84
CA TYR A 492 8.77 21.43 16.97
C TYR A 492 7.64 22.23 16.35
N SER A 493 6.54 21.57 15.97
CA SER A 493 5.42 22.21 15.29
C SER A 493 4.07 21.68 15.75
N LYS A 494 3.08 22.57 15.77
CA LYS A 494 1.67 22.23 15.97
C LYS A 494 0.88 22.90 14.88
N SER A 495 -0.05 22.18 14.25
CA SER A 495 -0.88 22.78 13.21
C SER A 495 -2.27 22.19 13.16
N VAL A 496 -3.22 23.04 12.83
CA VAL A 496 -4.58 22.68 12.46
C VAL A 496 -4.88 23.35 11.12
N GLU A 497 -5.41 22.55 10.18
CA GLU A 497 -5.73 23.03 8.84
C GLU A 497 -7.07 22.45 8.39
N VAL A 498 -7.92 23.30 7.80
CA VAL A 498 -9.16 22.94 7.15
C VAL A 498 -9.12 23.45 5.72
N GLY A 499 -9.27 22.55 4.76
CA GLY A 499 -9.20 22.86 3.34
C GLY A 499 -10.43 22.35 2.59
N PHE A 500 -10.89 23.12 1.64
CA PHE A 500 -11.95 22.76 0.70
C PHE A 500 -11.46 22.97 -0.73
N THR A 501 -11.77 22.03 -1.63
CA THR A 501 -11.39 22.13 -3.05
C THR A 501 -12.55 21.72 -3.93
N GLU A 502 -12.94 22.58 -4.87
CA GLU A 502 -13.81 22.30 -6.01
C GLU A 502 -12.93 22.05 -7.24
N PRO A 503 -12.81 20.80 -7.74
CA PRO A 503 -11.89 20.50 -8.86
C PRO A 503 -12.37 21.01 -10.21
N TYR A 504 -13.66 21.31 -10.36
CA TYR A 504 -14.28 21.80 -11.61
C TYR A 504 -15.15 23.02 -11.36
N PHE A 505 -14.50 24.12 -11.03
CA PHE A 505 -15.22 25.38 -10.75
C PHE A 505 -15.99 25.88 -11.99
N MET A 506 -17.27 26.10 -11.81
CA MET A 506 -18.24 26.46 -12.90
C MET A 506 -18.23 25.45 -14.07
N ASP A 507 -18.09 24.15 -13.75
CA ASP A 507 -17.99 23.06 -14.72
C ASP A 507 -16.83 23.20 -15.73
N LYS A 508 -15.88 24.09 -15.45
CA LYS A 508 -14.62 24.21 -16.20
C LYS A 508 -13.51 23.40 -15.51
N ASN A 509 -12.53 22.96 -16.27
CA ASN A 509 -11.36 22.25 -15.75
C ASN A 509 -10.42 23.22 -15.00
N ILE A 510 -10.96 23.86 -13.97
CA ILE A 510 -10.29 24.79 -13.08
C ILE A 510 -10.56 24.32 -11.67
N ALA A 511 -9.51 23.89 -10.96
CA ALA A 511 -9.62 23.58 -9.54
C ALA A 511 -9.56 24.87 -8.72
N LEU A 512 -10.55 25.11 -7.87
CA LEU A 512 -10.55 26.23 -6.93
C LEU A 512 -10.59 25.68 -5.51
N GLY A 513 -9.67 26.11 -4.67
CA GLY A 513 -9.61 25.70 -3.26
C GLY A 513 -9.38 26.83 -2.32
N GLY A 514 -9.75 26.62 -1.07
CA GLY A 514 -9.48 27.53 0.04
C GLY A 514 -9.06 26.76 1.28
N ASP A 515 -8.06 27.26 1.99
CA ASP A 515 -7.55 26.66 3.22
C ASP A 515 -7.52 27.71 4.32
N ILE A 516 -7.89 27.30 5.51
CA ILE A 516 -7.73 28.08 6.75
C ILE A 516 -6.85 27.27 7.68
N TYR A 517 -5.84 27.89 8.24
CA TYR A 517 -4.89 27.18 9.09
C TYR A 517 -4.36 28.04 10.23
N ARG A 518 -3.98 27.35 11.30
CA ARG A 518 -3.13 27.86 12.36
C ARG A 518 -1.94 26.94 12.55
N ARG A 519 -0.76 27.51 12.57
CA ARG A 519 0.51 26.80 12.72
C ARG A 519 1.34 27.51 13.78
N ASP A 520 1.80 26.76 14.76
CA ASP A 520 2.73 27.19 15.78
C ASP A 520 4.04 26.45 15.54
N LEU A 521 5.13 27.19 15.41
CA LEU A 521 6.47 26.69 15.14
C LEU A 521 7.40 27.14 16.26
N ASN A 522 8.07 26.18 16.92
CA ASN A 522 9.07 26.44 17.96
C ASN A 522 10.45 26.29 17.33
N SER A 523 11.15 27.40 17.11
CA SER A 523 12.56 27.39 16.73
C SER A 523 13.39 27.08 17.94
N PHE A 524 14.42 26.23 17.81
CA PHE A 524 15.28 25.83 18.92
C PHE A 524 16.75 25.83 18.50
N ARG A 525 17.62 25.92 19.51
CA ARG A 525 19.04 25.63 19.44
C ARG A 525 19.37 24.44 20.33
N TYR A 526 20.48 23.78 20.10
CA TYR A 526 20.96 22.73 20.98
C TYR A 526 21.84 23.30 22.08
N LEU A 527 21.55 22.87 23.29
CA LEU A 527 22.45 23.05 24.42
C LEU A 527 23.47 21.90 24.48
N SER A 528 24.49 22.07 25.28
CA SER A 528 25.64 21.14 25.41
C SER A 528 25.28 19.71 25.76
N ASN A 529 24.25 19.50 26.54
CA ASN A 529 23.73 18.18 26.93
C ASN A 529 22.77 17.56 25.91
N ASN A 530 22.73 18.08 24.70
CA ASN A 530 21.80 17.69 23.63
C ASN A 530 20.32 18.05 23.92
N ASP A 531 20.06 18.87 24.95
CA ASP A 531 18.76 19.45 25.19
C ASP A 531 18.50 20.59 24.21
N ARG A 532 17.21 20.83 23.96
CA ARG A 532 16.75 21.90 23.08
C ARG A 532 16.27 23.08 23.89
N ASP A 533 16.79 24.24 23.57
CA ASP A 533 16.34 25.50 24.07
C ASP A 533 15.57 26.25 23.01
N THR A 534 14.35 26.71 23.35
CA THR A 534 13.50 27.45 22.41
C THR A 534 14.06 28.87 22.23
N THR A 535 14.43 29.19 21.00
CA THR A 535 14.93 30.52 20.64
C THR A 535 13.80 31.50 20.38
N TYR A 536 12.83 31.12 19.58
CA TYR A 536 11.62 31.90 19.35
C TYR A 536 10.44 31.00 18.98
N GLU A 537 9.25 31.46 19.24
CA GLU A 537 8.00 30.86 18.82
C GLU A 537 7.36 31.70 17.73
N GLN A 538 6.87 31.10 16.70
CA GLN A 538 6.11 31.76 15.64
C GLN A 538 4.74 31.11 15.51
N THR A 539 3.69 31.90 15.77
CA THR A 539 2.32 31.52 15.48
C THR A 539 1.87 32.19 14.20
N THR A 540 1.42 31.39 13.23
CA THR A 540 0.85 31.83 11.96
C THR A 540 -0.60 31.43 11.86
N THR A 541 -1.52 32.37 11.80
CA THR A 541 -2.91 32.15 11.44
C THR A 541 -3.13 32.68 10.04
N GLY A 542 -3.61 31.83 9.13
CA GLY A 542 -3.67 32.19 7.72
C GLY A 542 -4.89 31.67 6.99
N PHE A 543 -5.11 32.31 5.86
CA PHE A 543 -6.08 31.91 4.85
C PHE A 543 -5.40 31.87 3.49
N GLN A 544 -5.68 30.83 2.70
CA GLN A 544 -5.15 30.71 1.35
C GLN A 544 -6.24 30.38 0.36
N LEU A 545 -6.28 31.09 -0.75
CA LEU A 545 -7.04 30.71 -1.96
C LEU A 545 -6.09 30.12 -2.99
N ARG A 546 -6.52 29.05 -3.65
CA ARG A 546 -5.75 28.36 -4.68
C ARG A 546 -6.61 28.15 -5.92
N ALA A 547 -6.04 28.40 -7.10
CA ALA A 547 -6.65 28.04 -8.38
C ALA A 547 -5.64 27.25 -9.21
N GLY A 548 -6.05 26.09 -9.70
CA GLY A 548 -5.22 25.23 -10.53
C GLY A 548 -5.83 25.09 -11.93
N VAL A 549 -5.02 25.31 -12.95
CA VAL A 549 -5.42 25.21 -14.35
C VAL A 549 -4.44 24.31 -15.09
N PRO A 550 -4.85 23.15 -15.63
CA PRO A 550 -4.03 22.39 -16.55
C PRO A 550 -3.98 23.11 -17.91
N ILE A 551 -2.79 23.51 -18.32
CA ILE A 551 -2.57 24.14 -19.63
C ILE A 551 -2.44 23.08 -20.71
N THR A 552 -1.64 22.04 -20.43
CA THR A 552 -1.50 20.86 -21.28
C THR A 552 -1.51 19.61 -20.41
N GLU A 553 -1.34 18.44 -21.02
CA GLU A 553 -1.25 17.17 -20.26
C GLU A 553 -0.09 17.16 -19.25
N TYR A 554 1.00 17.86 -19.55
CA TYR A 554 2.21 17.88 -18.73
C TYR A 554 2.47 19.21 -18.04
N VAL A 555 1.75 20.27 -18.41
CA VAL A 555 1.94 21.62 -17.87
C VAL A 555 0.70 22.07 -17.13
N SER A 556 0.87 22.48 -15.89
CA SER A 556 -0.19 23.09 -15.09
C SER A 556 0.26 24.42 -14.46
N LEU A 557 -0.68 25.33 -14.35
CA LEU A 557 -0.50 26.61 -13.66
C LEU A 557 -1.31 26.58 -12.38
N ALA A 558 -0.65 26.85 -11.26
CA ALA A 558 -1.31 27.05 -9.97
C ALA A 558 -1.15 28.52 -9.55
N LEU A 559 -2.26 29.15 -9.26
CA LEU A 559 -2.30 30.51 -8.70
C LEU A 559 -2.66 30.41 -7.22
N ARG A 560 -2.13 31.28 -6.40
CA ARG A 560 -2.45 31.34 -4.97
C ARG A 560 -2.50 32.78 -4.47
N TYR A 561 -3.42 33.03 -3.58
CA TYR A 561 -3.44 34.22 -2.73
C TYR A 561 -3.31 33.75 -1.27
N THR A 562 -2.42 34.35 -0.51
CA THR A 562 -2.17 33.98 0.89
C THR A 562 -2.22 35.22 1.75
N LEU A 563 -2.98 35.15 2.83
CA LEU A 563 -3.06 36.15 3.87
C LEU A 563 -2.68 35.51 5.21
N ASN A 564 -1.54 35.90 5.76
CA ASN A 564 -1.01 35.40 7.03
C ASN A 564 -0.95 36.51 8.07
N PHE A 565 -1.34 36.17 9.28
CA PHE A 565 -1.11 36.94 10.51
C PHE A 565 -0.08 36.17 11.32
N ASP A 566 1.14 36.65 11.32
CA ASP A 566 2.26 36.07 12.04
C ASP A 566 2.45 36.81 13.38
N ASP A 567 2.69 36.06 14.44
CA ASP A 567 3.08 36.57 15.76
C ASP A 567 4.35 35.85 16.19
N VAL A 568 5.44 36.58 16.33
CA VAL A 568 6.74 36.03 16.75
C VAL A 568 7.01 36.51 18.16
N THR A 569 7.26 35.55 19.07
CA THR A 569 7.51 35.81 20.48
C THR A 569 8.80 35.15 20.94
N LEU A 570 9.44 35.74 21.92
CA LEU A 570 10.58 35.15 22.66
C LEU A 570 10.16 34.93 24.11
N ASP A 571 10.84 34.00 24.76
CA ASP A 571 10.67 33.81 26.22
C ASP A 571 11.02 35.07 27.00
N LYS A 572 10.04 35.53 27.75
CA LYS A 572 10.15 36.86 28.45
C LYS A 572 11.10 36.79 29.63
N ASP A 573 11.20 35.66 30.30
CA ASP A 573 12.03 35.53 31.48
C ASP A 573 13.51 35.44 31.10
N THR A 574 13.78 34.91 29.90
CA THR A 574 15.14 34.68 29.39
C THR A 574 15.70 35.88 28.61
N TYR A 575 14.86 36.54 27.79
CA TYR A 575 15.33 37.47 26.75
C TYR A 575 14.91 38.94 26.94
N TYR A 576 14.20 39.26 28.04
CA TYR A 576 13.75 40.61 28.26
C TYR A 576 14.37 41.20 29.53
N THR A 577 14.69 42.49 29.46
CA THR A 577 15.08 43.34 30.61
C THR A 577 14.09 44.50 30.68
N ASP A 578 13.47 44.74 31.81
CA ASP A 578 12.47 45.82 32.03
C ASP A 578 11.30 45.79 31.03
N GLY A 579 10.91 44.59 30.59
CA GLY A 579 9.79 44.39 29.64
C GLY A 579 10.13 44.67 28.17
N VAL A 580 11.38 44.95 27.84
CA VAL A 580 11.88 45.21 26.49
C VAL A 580 12.86 44.07 26.11
N CYS A 581 12.82 43.61 24.87
CA CYS A 581 13.79 42.65 24.40
C CYS A 581 15.20 43.17 24.54
N ASP A 582 16.04 42.43 25.22
CA ASP A 582 17.44 42.78 25.42
C ASP A 582 18.34 42.22 24.32
N PRO A 583 18.89 43.07 23.45
CA PRO A 583 19.78 42.64 22.38
C PRO A 583 21.04 41.93 22.86
N LEU A 584 21.45 42.08 24.12
CA LEU A 584 22.58 41.36 24.67
C LEU A 584 22.21 39.92 25.09
N LEU A 585 20.96 39.73 25.52
CA LEU A 585 20.45 38.38 25.85
C LEU A 585 20.02 37.62 24.61
N ALA A 586 19.17 38.22 23.81
CA ALA A 586 18.55 37.57 22.65
C ALA A 586 19.40 37.66 21.36
N GLY A 587 20.30 38.62 21.24
CA GLY A 587 20.87 39.07 19.98
C GLY A 587 19.96 40.07 19.25
N ARG A 588 20.59 41.00 18.52
CA ARG A 588 19.87 42.07 17.81
C ARG A 588 18.89 41.50 16.75
N TYR A 589 19.28 40.41 16.11
CA TYR A 589 18.52 39.74 15.07
C TYR A 589 17.25 39.05 15.57
N LEU A 590 17.22 38.53 16.80
CA LEU A 590 16.01 37.94 17.39
C LEU A 590 15.08 39.06 17.87
N CYS A 591 15.61 40.11 18.52
CA CYS A 591 14.78 41.26 18.91
C CYS A 591 14.13 41.94 17.69
N ASP A 592 14.80 42.00 16.53
CA ASP A 592 14.23 42.49 15.27
C ASP A 592 13.12 41.57 14.71
N ALA A 593 13.15 40.28 15.03
CA ALA A 593 12.18 39.33 14.54
C ALA A 593 10.83 39.38 15.27
N ILE A 594 10.77 39.91 16.48
CA ILE A 594 9.60 39.90 17.36
C ILE A 594 8.44 40.73 16.79
N GLY A 595 7.26 40.35 17.18
CA GLY A 595 6.03 41.12 17.02
C GLY A 595 5.08 40.56 15.97
N LYS A 596 3.94 41.22 15.89
CA LYS A 596 2.86 40.87 14.97
C LYS A 596 3.08 41.49 13.60
N ARG A 597 2.73 40.77 12.57
CA ARG A 597 2.80 41.25 11.21
C ARG A 597 1.80 40.56 10.30
N THR A 598 1.38 41.25 9.28
CA THR A 598 0.47 40.76 8.26
C THR A 598 1.21 40.61 6.96
N THR A 599 1.14 39.42 6.38
CA THR A 599 1.68 39.11 5.04
C THR A 599 0.53 38.85 4.08
N SER A 600 0.37 39.70 3.08
CA SER A 600 -0.59 39.53 2.00
C SER A 600 0.17 39.33 0.69
N SER A 601 0.02 38.18 0.07
CA SER A 601 0.79 37.81 -1.12
C SER A 601 -0.04 37.10 -2.18
N ILE A 602 0.30 37.36 -3.44
CA ILE A 602 -0.17 36.61 -4.60
C ILE A 602 1.01 35.86 -5.20
N GLY A 603 0.77 34.63 -5.63
CA GLY A 603 1.81 33.83 -6.23
C GLY A 603 1.30 32.94 -7.35
N TYR A 604 2.23 32.49 -8.18
CA TYR A 604 1.96 31.45 -9.15
C TYR A 604 3.01 30.34 -9.07
N SER A 605 2.66 29.16 -9.58
CA SER A 605 3.58 28.07 -9.81
C SER A 605 3.30 27.46 -11.18
N LEU A 606 4.31 27.46 -12.03
CA LEU A 606 4.27 26.75 -13.30
C LEU A 606 4.94 25.39 -13.10
N ILE A 607 4.18 24.31 -13.36
CA ILE A 607 4.59 22.94 -13.10
C ILE A 607 4.60 22.18 -14.42
N TYR A 608 5.76 21.61 -14.78
CA TYR A 608 5.93 20.66 -15.85
C TYR A 608 6.26 19.29 -15.27
N ASP A 609 5.44 18.26 -15.51
CA ASP A 609 5.58 16.92 -14.91
C ASP A 609 5.34 15.82 -15.95
N THR A 610 6.39 15.07 -16.26
CA THR A 610 6.38 13.92 -17.18
C THR A 610 6.78 12.62 -16.49
N ARG A 611 6.75 12.57 -15.17
CA ARG A 611 7.09 11.36 -14.40
C ARG A 611 6.11 10.25 -14.69
N ASP A 612 6.61 9.03 -14.80
CA ASP A 612 5.84 7.80 -14.95
C ASP A 612 4.97 7.50 -13.72
N ASN A 613 5.44 7.86 -12.55
CA ASN A 613 4.71 7.75 -11.29
C ASN A 613 5.03 8.95 -10.39
N ARG A 614 4.01 9.61 -9.82
CA ARG A 614 4.20 10.78 -8.95
C ARG A 614 4.76 10.44 -7.58
N ILE A 615 4.45 9.25 -7.05
CA ILE A 615 4.87 8.81 -5.71
C ILE A 615 6.25 8.14 -5.78
N ARG A 616 6.46 7.30 -6.80
CA ARG A 616 7.70 6.53 -6.98
C ARG A 616 8.16 6.61 -8.43
N PRO A 617 8.73 7.73 -8.83
CA PRO A 617 9.17 7.92 -10.19
C PRO A 617 10.38 7.02 -10.51
N THR A 618 10.32 6.33 -11.64
CA THR A 618 11.45 5.58 -12.18
C THR A 618 12.02 6.24 -13.42
N ARG A 619 11.22 7.03 -14.10
CA ARG A 619 11.58 7.77 -15.32
C ARG A 619 10.82 9.07 -15.40
N GLY A 620 11.33 9.98 -16.23
CA GLY A 620 10.71 11.27 -16.49
C GLY A 620 11.32 12.40 -15.69
N GLN A 621 10.68 13.55 -15.72
CA GLN A 621 11.18 14.75 -15.06
C GLN A 621 10.04 15.63 -14.56
N THR A 622 10.34 16.44 -13.56
CA THR A 622 9.45 17.51 -13.08
C THR A 622 10.26 18.79 -12.92
N VAL A 623 9.66 19.92 -13.31
CA VAL A 623 10.22 21.26 -13.13
C VAL A 623 9.10 22.13 -12.58
N THR A 624 9.37 22.83 -11.50
CA THR A 624 8.44 23.78 -10.89
C THR A 624 9.12 25.13 -10.72
N LEU A 625 8.54 26.16 -11.29
CA LEU A 625 8.92 27.56 -11.05
C LEU A 625 7.80 28.22 -10.27
N SER A 626 8.12 28.76 -9.12
CA SER A 626 7.18 29.45 -8.23
C SER A 626 7.65 30.87 -7.94
N GLN A 627 6.74 31.82 -7.99
CA GLN A 627 7.02 33.18 -7.59
C GLN A 627 5.86 33.72 -6.73
N ASP A 628 6.22 34.35 -5.63
CA ASP A 628 5.30 35.00 -4.69
C ASP A 628 5.65 36.48 -4.58
N PHE A 629 4.69 37.32 -4.81
CA PHE A 629 4.73 38.75 -4.57
C PHE A 629 3.97 39.07 -3.30
N ALA A 630 4.67 39.45 -2.25
CA ALA A 630 4.12 40.00 -1.01
C ALA A 630 4.13 41.53 -1.08
N GLY A 631 3.04 42.14 -0.69
CA GLY A 631 2.93 43.60 -0.74
C GLY A 631 1.57 44.15 -1.15
N LEU A 632 0.57 43.27 -1.23
CA LEU A 632 -0.83 43.64 -1.50
C LEU A 632 -1.56 44.11 -0.24
N GLY A 633 -0.97 45.01 0.54
CA GLY A 633 -1.35 45.36 1.90
C GLY A 633 -0.53 44.55 2.91
N GLY A 634 -0.56 44.99 4.18
CA GLY A 634 0.22 44.39 5.26
C GLY A 634 1.65 44.94 5.37
N ASP A 635 2.42 44.30 6.25
CA ASP A 635 3.70 44.82 6.75
C ASP A 635 4.91 44.30 5.96
N VAL A 636 4.71 43.26 5.14
CA VAL A 636 5.80 42.54 4.48
C VAL A 636 5.76 42.77 2.99
N ARG A 637 6.94 43.15 2.36
CA ARG A 637 7.03 43.42 0.93
C ARG A 637 8.27 42.76 0.35
N TYR A 638 8.08 41.73 -0.48
CA TYR A 638 9.17 41.05 -1.22
C TYR A 638 8.65 40.33 -2.46
N ILE A 639 9.57 39.97 -3.32
CA ILE A 639 9.36 38.95 -4.36
C ILE A 639 10.20 37.75 -3.99
N ARG A 640 9.56 36.59 -3.80
CA ARG A 640 10.22 35.32 -3.53
C ARG A 640 10.10 34.44 -4.76
N THR A 641 11.23 34.08 -5.34
CA THR A 641 11.31 33.16 -6.47
C THR A 641 11.92 31.84 -6.00
N ARG A 642 11.32 30.71 -6.38
CA ARG A 642 11.84 29.34 -6.16
C ARG A 642 11.76 28.55 -7.45
N ALA A 643 12.81 27.79 -7.75
CA ALA A 643 12.85 26.83 -8.83
C ALA A 643 13.23 25.48 -8.26
N ASN A 644 12.54 24.44 -8.70
CA ASN A 644 12.80 23.05 -8.32
C ASN A 644 12.75 22.21 -9.61
N ALA A 645 13.72 21.32 -9.80
CA ALA A 645 13.78 20.41 -10.92
C ALA A 645 14.25 19.04 -10.44
N ALA A 646 13.62 17.98 -10.92
CA ALA A 646 14.05 16.61 -10.67
C ALA A 646 13.94 15.78 -11.95
N LYS A 647 14.93 14.93 -12.19
CA LYS A 647 14.97 14.02 -13.33
C LYS A 647 15.35 12.62 -12.85
N TYR A 648 14.67 11.62 -13.41
CA TYR A 648 14.79 10.22 -13.03
C TYR A 648 15.16 9.36 -14.24
N TRP A 649 16.11 8.44 -14.05
CA TRP A 649 16.56 7.48 -15.06
C TRP A 649 16.53 6.07 -14.50
N GLY A 650 15.78 5.18 -15.12
CA GLY A 650 15.86 3.76 -14.87
C GLY A 650 17.03 3.16 -15.67
N LEU A 651 18.09 2.75 -14.99
CA LEU A 651 19.34 2.28 -15.61
C LEU A 651 19.33 0.79 -15.97
N GLY A 652 18.19 0.10 -15.84
CA GLY A 652 18.10 -1.35 -16.00
C GLY A 652 18.47 -2.10 -14.70
N GLY A 653 18.17 -3.42 -14.65
CA GLY A 653 18.44 -4.23 -13.47
C GLY A 653 17.75 -3.76 -12.17
N GLY A 654 16.89 -2.72 -12.25
CA GLY A 654 16.21 -2.14 -11.10
C GLY A 654 16.93 -0.96 -10.44
N PHE A 655 18.07 -0.50 -10.98
CA PHE A 655 18.74 0.73 -10.54
C PHE A 655 17.97 1.96 -11.00
N ILE A 656 17.79 2.92 -10.09
CA ILE A 656 17.18 4.21 -10.39
C ILE A 656 18.18 5.31 -9.99
N PHE A 657 18.56 6.13 -10.96
CA PHE A 657 19.33 7.33 -10.69
C PHE A 657 18.43 8.55 -10.74
N SER A 658 18.59 9.44 -9.76
CA SER A 658 17.87 10.71 -9.70
C SER A 658 18.82 11.88 -9.50
N LEU A 659 18.53 12.97 -10.19
CA LEU A 659 19.17 14.26 -10.00
C LEU A 659 18.10 15.29 -9.67
N THR A 660 18.21 15.90 -8.50
CA THR A 660 17.29 16.94 -8.03
C THR A 660 18.08 18.23 -7.82
N GLY A 661 17.52 19.32 -8.23
CA GLY A 661 18.06 20.66 -7.99
C GLY A 661 16.97 21.60 -7.52
N GLU A 662 17.27 22.44 -6.55
CA GLU A 662 16.38 23.50 -6.08
C GLU A 662 17.18 24.77 -5.81
N GLY A 663 16.52 25.90 -5.92
CA GLY A 663 17.10 27.19 -5.58
C GLY A 663 16.04 28.23 -5.37
N GLY A 664 16.41 29.26 -4.65
CA GLY A 664 15.51 30.36 -4.36
C GLY A 664 16.22 31.67 -4.10
N TYR A 665 15.50 32.75 -4.39
CA TYR A 665 15.94 34.10 -4.16
C TYR A 665 14.80 34.98 -3.66
N ILE A 666 15.08 35.80 -2.63
CA ILE A 666 14.15 36.78 -2.09
C ILE A 666 14.69 38.16 -2.38
N HIS A 667 13.96 38.89 -3.22
CA HIS A 667 14.20 40.30 -3.48
C HIS A 667 13.32 41.14 -2.57
N SER A 668 13.94 42.00 -1.73
CA SER A 668 13.19 42.92 -0.87
C SER A 668 12.63 44.08 -1.68
N LEU A 669 11.38 44.39 -1.48
CA LEU A 669 10.71 45.59 -1.93
C LEU A 669 10.50 46.59 -0.79
N GLN A 670 11.02 46.28 0.42
CA GLN A 670 11.02 47.19 1.57
C GLN A 670 12.24 48.13 1.50
N GLY A 671 12.07 49.31 1.97
CA GLY A 671 13.17 50.26 2.19
C GLY A 671 14.12 49.79 3.31
N THR A 672 15.16 50.54 3.53
CA THR A 672 16.11 50.29 4.63
C THR A 672 15.35 50.24 5.95
N ARG A 673 15.61 49.14 6.71
CA ARG A 673 15.05 48.95 8.05
C ARG A 673 16.12 49.22 9.10
N TYR A 674 15.67 49.73 10.26
CA TYR A 674 16.53 50.01 11.39
C TYR A 674 16.00 49.27 12.63
N ASP A 675 16.87 48.78 13.48
CA ASP A 675 16.53 48.17 14.74
C ASP A 675 16.25 49.25 15.81
N ALA A 676 15.89 48.82 17.00
CA ALA A 676 15.62 49.76 18.13
C ALA A 676 16.84 50.60 18.56
N THR A 677 18.06 50.21 18.15
CA THR A 677 19.30 50.96 18.41
C THR A 677 19.63 51.98 17.30
N GLY A 678 18.82 52.02 16.23
CA GLY A 678 19.06 52.85 15.05
C GLY A 678 20.07 52.26 14.06
N ALA A 679 20.50 51.04 14.22
CA ALA A 679 21.37 50.39 13.29
C ALA A 679 20.58 49.70 12.12
N GLU A 680 21.15 49.79 10.93
CA GLU A 680 20.53 49.20 9.75
C GLU A 680 20.53 47.70 9.81
N VAL A 681 19.36 47.06 9.60
CA VAL A 681 19.15 45.61 9.60
C VAL A 681 18.75 45.12 8.22
N ASP A 682 18.85 43.79 8.01
CA ASP A 682 18.42 43.16 6.77
C ASP A 682 16.91 43.41 6.53
N PRO A 683 16.53 43.88 5.33
CA PRO A 683 15.13 44.18 5.04
C PRO A 683 14.23 42.94 5.09
N ILE A 684 14.77 41.72 4.86
CA ILE A 684 14.03 40.46 5.00
C ILE A 684 14.15 39.93 6.42
N ARG A 685 13.01 39.72 7.07
CA ARG A 685 12.98 39.25 8.44
C ARG A 685 13.40 37.80 8.56
N LEU A 686 13.93 37.39 9.71
CA LEU A 686 14.43 36.04 10.01
C LEU A 686 13.47 34.94 9.58
N THR A 687 12.19 35.10 9.90
CA THR A 687 11.15 34.10 9.62
C THR A 687 10.76 33.96 8.13
N ASP A 688 11.17 34.91 7.29
CA ASP A 688 10.91 34.87 5.83
C ASP A 688 12.07 34.31 5.02
N ARG A 689 13.24 34.12 5.62
CA ARG A 689 14.48 33.69 4.98
C ARG A 689 14.49 32.20 4.65
N PHE A 690 15.41 31.81 3.79
CA PHE A 690 15.71 30.42 3.52
C PHE A 690 16.68 29.86 4.55
N PHE A 691 16.45 28.60 4.93
CA PHE A 691 17.35 27.82 5.76
C PHE A 691 17.75 26.55 5.02
N LEU A 692 18.94 26.02 5.28
CA LEU A 692 19.44 24.80 4.67
C LEU A 692 20.10 23.92 5.75
N GLY A 693 19.89 22.61 5.65
CA GLY A 693 20.35 21.60 6.58
C GLY A 693 19.37 20.44 6.60
N GLU A 694 19.38 19.59 7.65
CA GLU A 694 18.39 18.51 7.80
C GLU A 694 16.94 19.09 7.80
N PRO A 695 15.96 18.46 7.09
CA PRO A 695 16.05 17.25 6.29
C PRO A 695 16.45 17.49 4.81
N GLN A 696 16.55 18.76 4.35
CA GLN A 696 16.81 19.06 2.94
C GLN A 696 18.23 18.66 2.51
N MET A 697 19.23 18.96 3.32
CA MET A 697 20.64 18.63 3.06
C MET A 697 21.19 17.72 4.15
N ARG A 698 21.43 16.46 3.81
CA ARG A 698 21.91 15.43 4.74
C ARG A 698 23.39 15.67 5.06
N GLY A 699 23.82 15.22 6.25
CA GLY A 699 25.21 15.43 6.69
C GLY A 699 25.45 16.77 7.41
N PHE A 700 24.42 17.64 7.42
CA PHE A 700 24.40 18.89 8.17
C PHE A 700 23.21 18.86 9.15
N ASP A 701 23.35 19.50 10.30
CA ASP A 701 22.29 19.57 11.29
C ASP A 701 21.16 20.50 10.79
N ILE A 702 20.09 20.57 11.55
CA ILE A 702 18.93 21.44 11.27
C ILE A 702 19.42 22.87 11.16
N ARG A 703 19.16 23.54 10.02
CA ARG A 703 19.67 24.88 9.76
C ARG A 703 21.21 25.00 9.88
N GLY A 704 21.89 23.88 9.72
CA GLY A 704 23.33 23.74 9.93
C GLY A 704 24.21 24.41 8.87
N VAL A 705 23.63 24.90 7.79
CA VAL A 705 24.34 25.53 6.68
C VAL A 705 23.94 26.99 6.56
N GLY A 706 24.93 27.87 6.43
CA GLY A 706 24.74 29.26 6.04
C GLY A 706 24.97 30.29 7.14
N PRO A 707 24.46 31.52 6.93
CA PRO A 707 24.70 32.67 7.83
C PRO A 707 24.24 32.37 9.25
N ARG A 708 25.09 32.64 10.20
CA ARG A 708 24.85 32.41 11.63
C ARG A 708 25.68 33.34 12.51
N VAL A 709 25.21 33.53 13.72
CA VAL A 709 25.96 34.21 14.76
C VAL A 709 26.33 33.19 15.85
N LYS A 710 27.62 33.06 16.08
CA LYS A 710 28.15 32.27 17.21
C LYS A 710 28.58 33.20 18.32
N ARG A 711 28.02 32.98 19.48
CA ARG A 711 28.31 33.72 20.69
C ARG A 711 29.22 32.89 21.57
N TYR A 712 30.43 33.40 21.86
CA TYR A 712 31.43 32.77 22.71
C TYR A 712 31.44 33.43 24.04
N TYR A 713 31.19 32.71 25.10
CA TYR A 713 31.34 33.22 26.45
C TYR A 713 32.81 33.33 26.82
N LEU A 714 33.13 34.39 27.59
CA LEU A 714 34.49 34.73 28.00
C LEU A 714 34.71 34.37 29.48
N VAL A 715 35.87 33.81 29.80
CA VAL A 715 36.27 33.48 31.17
C VAL A 715 37.51 34.33 31.52
N SER A 716 37.52 34.84 32.73
CA SER A 716 38.72 35.48 33.25
C SER A 716 39.83 34.50 33.48
N GLN A 717 41.01 34.77 32.93
CA GLN A 717 42.24 34.03 33.16
C GLN A 717 43.28 34.99 33.74
N THR A 718 43.90 34.62 34.87
CA THR A 718 45.00 35.39 35.45
C THR A 718 46.30 34.99 34.72
N ASN A 719 46.95 35.96 34.10
CA ASN A 719 48.24 35.81 33.45
C ASN A 719 49.37 35.71 34.43
N ASP A 720 50.53 35.24 33.99
CA ASP A 720 51.70 35.10 34.84
C ASP A 720 52.25 36.42 35.41
N ASP A 721 51.89 37.53 34.80
CA ASP A 721 52.18 38.90 35.28
C ASP A 721 51.19 39.47 36.30
N GLY A 722 50.23 38.64 36.72
CA GLY A 722 49.16 39.04 37.62
C GLY A 722 48.02 39.87 36.97
N SER A 723 48.09 40.12 35.70
CA SER A 723 46.97 40.75 34.95
C SER A 723 45.85 39.76 34.68
N THR A 724 44.62 40.25 34.59
CA THR A 724 43.44 39.43 34.23
C THR A 724 43.13 39.66 32.76
N SER A 725 43.13 38.59 31.96
CA SER A 725 42.64 38.58 30.60
C SER A 725 41.36 37.74 30.50
N TYR A 726 40.56 37.98 29.47
CA TYR A 726 39.35 37.21 29.21
C TYR A 726 39.54 36.42 27.94
N VAL A 727 39.37 35.10 28.07
CA VAL A 727 39.64 34.13 26.99
C VAL A 727 38.34 33.47 26.55
N ARG A 728 38.16 33.28 25.25
CA ARG A 728 37.03 32.56 24.63
C ARG A 728 36.95 31.13 25.14
N GLN A 729 35.79 30.73 25.60
CA GLN A 729 35.48 29.35 25.85
C GLN A 729 35.06 28.70 24.53
N THR A 730 35.76 27.65 24.10
CA THR A 730 35.52 26.95 22.85
C THR A 730 34.77 25.63 23.02
N GLY A 731 34.46 25.25 24.27
CA GLY A 731 33.65 24.07 24.54
C GLY A 731 32.20 24.25 24.07
N ASN A 732 31.59 23.23 23.49
CA ASN A 732 30.21 23.28 22.97
C ASN A 732 29.19 23.77 23.97
N ASN A 733 29.48 23.70 25.27
CA ASN A 733 28.64 24.16 26.39
C ASN A 733 28.61 25.67 26.56
N ASN A 734 29.55 26.34 25.97
CA ASN A 734 29.79 27.77 26.19
C ASN A 734 29.71 28.57 24.89
N VAL A 735 29.09 28.00 23.89
CA VAL A 735 28.87 28.62 22.59
C VAL A 735 27.38 28.58 22.28
N SER A 736 26.76 29.74 22.10
CA SER A 736 25.41 29.83 21.58
C SER A 736 25.47 30.02 20.07
N ASP A 737 24.71 29.24 19.32
CA ASP A 737 24.73 29.21 17.88
C ASP A 737 23.32 29.45 17.30
N ASP A 738 23.14 30.61 16.66
CA ASP A 738 21.88 31.03 16.08
C ASP A 738 21.98 31.12 14.55
N ALA A 739 21.30 30.21 13.86
CA ALA A 739 21.20 30.22 12.40
C ALA A 739 20.28 31.37 11.95
N LEU A 740 20.78 32.22 11.06
CA LEU A 740 20.06 33.40 10.56
C LEU A 740 19.40 33.16 9.19
N GLY A 741 19.68 32.03 8.51
CA GLY A 741 19.21 31.80 7.15
C GLY A 741 19.78 32.79 6.14
N GLY A 742 19.23 32.80 4.91
CA GLY A 742 19.71 33.66 3.83
C GLY A 742 18.62 34.09 2.86
N ARG A 743 18.92 35.06 2.01
CA ARG A 743 18.00 35.51 0.92
C ARG A 743 18.17 34.71 -0.37
N VAL A 744 19.27 34.02 -0.52
CA VAL A 744 19.57 33.18 -1.68
C VAL A 744 20.04 31.82 -1.21
N TYR A 745 19.56 30.77 -1.86
CA TYR A 745 20.06 29.42 -1.66
C TYR A 745 20.03 28.63 -2.97
N TYR A 746 20.85 27.61 -3.01
CA TYR A 746 20.77 26.54 -3.98
C TYR A 746 21.08 25.21 -3.31
N MET A 747 20.50 24.14 -3.83
CA MET A 747 20.80 22.76 -3.44
C MET A 747 20.68 21.86 -4.65
N ALA A 748 21.56 20.90 -4.77
CA ALA A 748 21.46 19.81 -5.74
C ALA A 748 21.74 18.48 -5.04
N ARG A 749 21.04 17.44 -5.46
CA ARG A 749 21.16 16.08 -4.94
C ARG A 749 21.27 15.11 -6.11
N ALA A 750 22.29 14.26 -6.04
CA ALA A 750 22.42 13.09 -6.88
C ALA A 750 22.23 11.85 -6.00
N GLU A 751 21.26 11.00 -6.35
CA GLU A 751 20.93 9.81 -5.57
C GLU A 751 20.73 8.60 -6.48
N MET A 752 21.31 7.46 -6.11
CA MET A 752 21.17 6.20 -6.82
C MET A 752 20.57 5.15 -5.89
N GLU A 753 19.35 4.71 -6.17
CA GLU A 753 18.73 3.56 -5.52
C GLU A 753 19.36 2.26 -6.03
N ILE A 754 19.73 1.38 -5.10
CA ILE A 754 20.37 0.10 -5.37
C ILE A 754 19.33 -1.00 -5.23
N PRO A 755 19.05 -1.80 -6.28
CA PRO A 755 18.12 -2.91 -6.19
C PRO A 755 18.72 -4.03 -5.34
N LEU A 756 18.14 -4.29 -4.20
CA LEU A 756 18.39 -5.53 -3.47
C LEU A 756 17.51 -6.63 -4.08
N GLY A 757 18.03 -7.86 -4.17
CA GLY A 757 17.33 -9.00 -4.77
C GLY A 757 15.89 -9.20 -4.23
N SER A 758 15.12 -10.10 -4.84
CA SER A 758 13.68 -10.26 -4.63
C SER A 758 13.25 -10.27 -3.15
N GLY A 759 14.04 -10.89 -2.27
CA GLY A 759 13.72 -10.99 -0.84
C GLY A 759 13.75 -9.64 -0.07
N ALA A 760 14.70 -8.77 -0.37
CA ALA A 760 14.78 -7.46 0.27
C ALA A 760 13.76 -6.46 -0.31
N ARG A 761 13.44 -6.62 -1.60
CA ARG A 761 12.37 -5.85 -2.25
C ARG A 761 11.00 -6.16 -1.63
N GLU A 762 10.75 -7.44 -1.32
CA GLU A 762 9.53 -7.86 -0.61
C GLU A 762 9.45 -7.29 0.81
N MET A 763 10.58 -7.10 1.48
CA MET A 763 10.64 -6.42 2.77
C MET A 763 10.46 -4.90 2.68
N GLY A 764 10.40 -4.33 1.48
CA GLY A 764 10.29 -2.89 1.28
C GLY A 764 11.57 -2.10 1.53
N LEU A 765 12.73 -2.77 1.60
CA LEU A 765 14.03 -2.12 1.80
C LEU A 765 14.57 -1.55 0.48
N ARG A 766 15.00 -0.30 0.53
CA ARG A 766 15.59 0.44 -0.61
C ARG A 766 16.81 1.22 -0.14
N PRO A 767 18.00 0.65 -0.24
CA PRO A 767 19.21 1.39 0.00
C PRO A 767 19.51 2.34 -1.16
N SER A 768 20.14 3.46 -0.82
CA SER A 768 20.62 4.44 -1.79
C SER A 768 21.97 5.01 -1.37
N ILE A 769 22.75 5.42 -2.34
CA ILE A 769 23.92 6.26 -2.15
C ILE A 769 23.62 7.64 -2.70
N PHE A 770 24.14 8.67 -2.05
CA PHE A 770 23.83 10.03 -2.42
C PHE A 770 24.97 11.01 -2.20
N ALA A 771 24.88 12.11 -2.94
CA ALA A 771 25.67 13.29 -2.75
C ALA A 771 24.76 14.52 -2.76
N ASP A 772 24.82 15.33 -1.73
CA ASP A 772 24.08 16.57 -1.58
C ASP A 772 25.06 17.75 -1.60
N VAL A 773 24.78 18.76 -2.42
CA VAL A 773 25.58 19.99 -2.50
C VAL A 773 24.68 21.20 -2.38
N GLY A 774 25.07 22.20 -1.61
CA GLY A 774 24.26 23.39 -1.44
C GLY A 774 24.92 24.52 -0.69
N ALA A 775 24.29 25.68 -0.71
CA ALA A 775 24.68 26.85 0.08
C ALA A 775 23.47 27.77 0.28
N VAL A 776 23.52 28.55 1.36
CA VAL A 776 22.58 29.63 1.64
C VAL A 776 23.35 30.84 2.14
N ALA A 777 23.01 32.03 1.64
CA ALA A 777 23.73 33.26 1.91
C ALA A 777 22.92 34.51 1.54
N GLY A 778 23.59 35.66 1.58
CA GLY A 778 23.13 36.93 1.04
C GLY A 778 22.42 37.80 2.07
N LEU A 779 22.86 37.76 3.32
CA LEU A 779 22.36 38.64 4.36
C LEU A 779 23.23 39.89 4.50
N LYS A 780 22.61 40.92 5.02
CA LYS A 780 23.35 42.05 5.60
C LYS A 780 23.91 41.62 6.95
N ASN A 781 25.16 41.93 7.23
CA ASN A 781 25.78 41.65 8.54
C ASN A 781 24.89 42.22 9.67
N PRO A 782 24.44 41.39 10.64
CA PRO A 782 23.51 41.80 11.67
C PRO A 782 24.10 42.74 12.72
N GLY A 783 25.40 43.08 12.59
CA GLY A 783 26.12 43.87 13.58
C GLY A 783 26.40 43.07 14.84
N THR A 784 27.53 42.33 14.78
CA THR A 784 27.97 41.52 15.92
C THR A 784 28.43 42.38 17.09
N ILE A 785 28.29 41.82 18.29
CA ILE A 785 28.77 42.40 19.52
C ILE A 785 30.21 41.96 19.73
N ASN A 786 31.17 42.88 19.56
CA ASN A 786 32.59 42.57 19.74
C ASN A 786 32.93 42.26 21.20
N PHE A 787 32.21 42.83 22.14
CA PHE A 787 32.32 42.55 23.55
C PHE A 787 31.08 43.09 24.30
N ALA A 788 30.53 42.28 25.17
CA ALA A 788 29.53 42.70 26.14
C ALA A 788 29.67 41.90 27.45
N GLY A 789 29.24 42.47 28.52
CA GLY A 789 29.18 41.85 29.82
C GLY A 789 28.35 42.70 30.80
N TYR A 790 28.03 42.10 31.92
CA TYR A 790 27.33 42.79 33.00
C TYR A 790 28.29 43.05 34.17
N CYS A 791 28.13 44.22 34.74
CA CYS A 791 28.84 44.62 35.95
C CYS A 791 28.03 44.28 37.19
N SER A 792 28.58 43.66 38.20
CA SER A 792 27.96 43.41 39.49
C SER A 792 28.26 44.56 40.47
N ASP A 793 27.36 44.81 41.39
CA ASP A 793 27.63 45.70 42.53
C ASP A 793 28.50 45.00 43.59
N SER A 794 28.87 45.74 44.58
CA SER A 794 29.69 45.25 45.69
C SER A 794 29.04 44.14 46.54
N THR A 795 27.74 43.91 46.37
CA THR A 795 26.98 42.83 47.01
C THR A 795 26.96 41.55 46.19
N GLY A 796 27.52 41.58 44.95
CA GLY A 796 27.52 40.45 44.02
C GLY A 796 26.21 40.24 43.28
N SER A 797 25.26 41.12 43.42
CA SER A 797 24.03 41.12 42.66
C SER A 797 24.33 41.52 41.21
N LEU A 798 23.83 40.74 40.23
CA LEU A 798 23.89 41.10 38.82
C LEU A 798 23.07 42.38 38.57
N SER A 799 23.79 43.46 38.25
CA SER A 799 23.19 44.74 37.92
C SER A 799 22.89 44.76 36.42
N THR A 800 21.90 45.53 36.03
CA THR A 800 21.62 45.88 34.61
C THR A 800 22.70 46.80 34.00
N VAL A 801 23.69 47.19 34.79
CA VAL A 801 24.82 48.01 34.35
C VAL A 801 25.77 47.19 33.49
N ARG A 802 26.08 47.71 32.32
CA ARG A 802 26.89 47.02 31.31
C ARG A 802 28.35 47.40 31.33
N ALA A 803 29.19 46.45 31.15
CA ALA A 803 30.61 46.66 30.91
C ALA A 803 30.88 47.26 29.54
N THR A 804 31.80 48.19 29.43
CA THR A 804 32.33 48.78 28.19
C THR A 804 33.79 48.35 27.98
N GLY A 805 34.38 48.69 26.81
CA GLY A 805 35.78 48.35 26.53
C GLY A 805 35.94 47.19 25.56
N THR A 806 36.97 46.37 25.76
CA THR A 806 37.30 45.22 24.94
C THR A 806 37.37 43.95 25.81
N ALA A 807 37.41 42.77 25.17
CA ALA A 807 37.55 41.49 25.87
C ALA A 807 38.85 41.42 26.72
N ALA A 808 39.92 42.12 26.29
CA ALA A 808 41.17 42.19 27.04
C ALA A 808 41.16 43.20 28.17
N SER A 809 40.30 44.23 28.12
CA SER A 809 40.21 45.30 29.10
C SER A 809 38.76 45.75 29.26
N PRO A 810 37.91 44.98 29.96
CA PRO A 810 36.54 45.39 30.26
C PRO A 810 36.53 46.47 31.33
N VAL A 811 35.64 47.44 31.17
CA VAL A 811 35.50 48.59 32.08
C VAL A 811 34.07 48.63 32.60
N CYS A 812 33.94 48.59 33.92
CA CYS A 812 32.69 48.86 34.62
C CYS A 812 32.67 50.30 35.16
N PRO A 813 31.52 50.93 35.28
CA PRO A 813 31.37 52.23 35.97
C PRO A 813 31.89 52.16 37.43
N VAL A 814 32.26 53.27 37.97
CA VAL A 814 32.76 53.38 39.36
C VAL A 814 31.74 52.82 40.36
N GLY A 815 32.17 51.92 41.23
CA GLY A 815 31.30 51.21 42.17
C GLY A 815 30.74 49.85 41.69
N TYR A 816 31.08 49.42 40.49
CA TYR A 816 30.71 48.09 39.95
C TYR A 816 31.94 47.32 39.52
N ASP A 817 31.89 46.01 39.70
CA ASP A 817 32.92 45.06 39.23
C ASP A 817 32.46 44.30 38.00
N THR A 818 33.40 44.03 37.09
CA THR A 818 33.11 43.15 35.96
C THR A 818 32.99 41.71 36.44
N LYS A 819 31.85 41.11 36.30
CA LYS A 819 31.68 39.69 36.63
C LYS A 819 31.01 38.94 35.50
N SER A 820 30.44 37.84 35.74
CA SER A 820 29.91 36.82 34.79
C SER A 820 29.08 37.35 33.59
N GLY A 821 28.94 36.52 32.55
CA GLY A 821 28.12 36.77 31.40
C GLY A 821 28.79 37.57 30.26
N MET A 822 30.13 37.73 30.31
CA MET A 822 30.87 38.36 29.22
C MET A 822 30.90 37.43 27.98
N PHE A 823 30.69 38.02 26.82
CA PHE A 823 30.69 37.30 25.56
C PHE A 823 31.13 38.19 24.39
N GLU A 824 31.45 37.57 23.30
CA GLU A 824 31.64 38.17 21.98
C GLU A 824 30.98 37.34 20.88
N GLU A 825 30.64 37.97 19.79
CA GLU A 825 29.91 37.34 18.70
C GLU A 825 30.73 37.36 17.40
N ASP A 826 30.71 36.24 16.69
CA ASP A 826 31.24 36.10 15.32
C ASP A 826 30.09 35.86 14.35
N TYR A 827 30.08 36.61 13.24
CA TYR A 827 29.20 36.39 12.10
C TYR A 827 29.90 35.50 11.08
N LEU A 828 29.35 34.32 10.82
CA LEU A 828 29.99 33.28 10.03
C LEU A 828 29.05 32.75 8.94
N GLY A 829 29.59 32.06 7.96
CA GLY A 829 28.85 31.20 7.04
C GLY A 829 28.12 31.90 5.91
N ASP A 830 28.12 33.26 5.81
CA ASP A 830 27.46 34.00 4.73
C ASP A 830 28.26 33.96 3.42
N THR A 831 28.23 32.80 2.78
CA THR A 831 28.94 32.56 1.52
C THR A 831 28.22 31.53 0.65
N LEU A 832 28.22 31.75 -0.67
CA LEU A 832 27.69 30.82 -1.66
C LEU A 832 28.68 29.70 -2.06
N LYS A 833 29.80 29.58 -1.36
CA LYS A 833 30.69 28.46 -1.58
C LYS A 833 29.96 27.14 -1.33
N PRO A 834 30.17 26.12 -2.17
CA PRO A 834 29.45 24.87 -2.05
C PRO A 834 29.84 24.11 -0.77
N ARG A 835 28.85 23.68 -0.02
CA ARG A 835 28.97 22.63 1.00
C ARG A 835 28.60 21.32 0.34
N LEU A 836 29.33 20.27 0.62
CA LEU A 836 29.15 18.95 0.02
C LEU A 836 29.07 17.89 1.12
N SER A 837 28.06 17.05 1.03
CA SER A 837 27.98 15.83 1.81
C SER A 837 27.79 14.62 0.92
N VAL A 838 28.30 13.48 1.35
CA VAL A 838 28.09 12.17 0.73
C VAL A 838 27.64 11.19 1.77
N GLY A 839 26.81 10.23 1.35
CA GLY A 839 26.28 9.30 2.31
C GLY A 839 25.58 8.10 1.68
N PHE A 840 25.12 7.25 2.59
CA PHE A 840 24.35 6.07 2.32
C PHE A 840 23.05 6.16 3.14
N GLY A 841 21.93 5.83 2.50
CA GLY A 841 20.62 5.85 3.13
C GLY A 841 19.87 4.54 2.90
N VAL A 842 18.97 4.21 3.81
CA VAL A 842 18.06 3.09 3.67
C VAL A 842 16.64 3.58 3.93
N ASN A 843 15.81 3.49 2.91
CA ASN A 843 14.38 3.62 3.05
C ASN A 843 13.77 2.24 3.28
N TRP A 844 12.93 2.10 4.29
CA TRP A 844 12.24 0.88 4.60
C TRP A 844 10.74 1.13 4.77
N ASN A 845 9.93 0.60 3.86
CA ASN A 845 8.48 0.58 4.01
C ASN A 845 8.11 -0.58 4.94
N SER A 846 8.15 -0.32 6.25
CA SER A 846 7.82 -1.32 7.25
C SER A 846 6.30 -1.44 7.45
N PRO A 847 5.80 -2.53 8.05
CA PRO A 847 4.40 -2.65 8.47
C PRO A 847 3.94 -1.60 9.48
N PHE A 848 4.90 -0.94 10.14
CA PHE A 848 4.67 0.12 11.13
C PHE A 848 4.77 1.53 10.55
N GLY A 849 4.96 1.65 9.24
CA GLY A 849 5.17 2.91 8.55
C GLY A 849 6.54 3.03 7.88
N PRO A 850 6.78 4.11 7.14
CA PRO A 850 8.06 4.34 6.50
C PRO A 850 9.15 4.67 7.53
N PHE A 851 10.31 4.05 7.35
CA PHE A 851 11.54 4.32 8.08
C PHE A 851 12.58 4.85 7.12
N ARG A 852 13.35 5.83 7.56
CA ARG A 852 14.53 6.29 6.85
C ARG A 852 15.68 6.48 7.81
N ILE A 853 16.84 5.93 7.45
CA ILE A 853 18.11 6.13 8.15
C ILE A 853 19.11 6.58 7.10
N ASP A 854 19.74 7.72 7.34
CA ASP A 854 20.83 8.23 6.52
C ASP A 854 22.10 8.38 7.36
N ILE A 855 23.21 7.94 6.80
CA ILE A 855 24.56 8.17 7.34
C ILE A 855 25.28 9.02 6.30
N ALA A 856 25.60 10.25 6.66
CA ALA A 856 26.19 11.22 5.75
C ALA A 856 27.36 11.95 6.39
N LYS A 857 28.41 12.17 5.61
CA LYS A 857 29.59 12.93 6.02
C LYS A 857 29.72 14.20 5.20
N ALA A 858 29.80 15.33 5.86
CA ALA A 858 30.17 16.60 5.24
C ALA A 858 31.64 16.53 4.80
N LEU A 859 31.87 16.71 3.48
CA LEU A 859 33.20 16.73 2.87
C LEU A 859 33.71 18.17 2.68
N LEU A 860 32.81 19.07 2.27
CA LEU A 860 33.09 20.49 2.17
C LEU A 860 32.16 21.24 3.10
N LYS A 861 32.72 22.10 3.92
CA LYS A 861 32.01 22.94 4.89
C LYS A 861 32.74 24.27 5.06
N GLU A 862 32.01 25.30 5.44
CA GLU A 862 32.56 26.62 5.79
C GLU A 862 32.63 26.79 7.32
N PRO A 863 33.43 27.75 7.79
CA PRO A 863 33.47 28.06 9.22
C PRO A 863 32.04 28.39 9.72
N GLY A 864 31.68 27.80 10.85
CA GLY A 864 30.37 27.98 11.46
C GLY A 864 29.36 26.88 11.10
N ASP A 865 29.51 26.16 10.01
CA ASP A 865 28.57 25.11 9.62
C ASP A 865 28.52 23.96 10.65
N ASP A 866 27.30 23.50 10.97
CA ASP A 866 27.07 22.38 11.89
C ASP A 866 26.76 21.11 11.11
N ASN A 867 27.51 20.06 11.43
CA ASN A 867 27.40 18.77 10.75
C ASN A 867 26.80 17.70 11.66
N LYS A 868 26.04 16.79 11.06
CA LYS A 868 25.41 15.66 11.71
C LYS A 868 25.63 14.39 10.90
N LEU A 869 26.16 13.35 11.55
CA LEU A 869 26.54 12.11 10.86
C LEU A 869 25.35 11.21 10.57
N ILE A 870 24.39 11.11 11.49
CA ILE A 870 23.28 10.15 11.41
C ILE A 870 21.99 10.91 11.57
N THR A 871 21.06 10.65 10.63
CA THR A 871 19.68 11.11 10.70
C THR A 871 18.73 9.93 10.71
N PHE A 872 17.67 10.03 11.51
CA PHE A 872 16.71 8.96 11.70
C PHE A 872 15.28 9.50 11.67
N ASN A 873 14.42 8.89 10.84
CA ASN A 873 13.04 9.30 10.68
C ASN A 873 12.13 8.07 10.59
N VAL A 874 11.04 8.07 11.35
CA VAL A 874 10.08 6.96 11.43
C VAL A 874 8.67 7.50 11.35
N GLY A 875 7.81 6.86 10.53
CA GLY A 875 6.40 7.21 10.45
C GLY A 875 6.09 8.49 9.67
N THR A 876 7.09 9.13 9.07
CA THR A 876 6.92 10.30 8.20
C THR A 876 7.11 9.89 6.73
N GLN A 877 6.22 10.38 5.84
CA GLN A 877 6.44 10.22 4.40
C GLN A 877 7.50 11.24 3.94
N PHE A 878 8.45 10.76 3.17
CA PHE A 878 9.56 11.54 2.61
C PHE A 878 9.39 11.76 1.13
#